data_2865eb6701269992d24a2a7ec8ea6d63
#
_entry.id   2865eb6701269992d24a2a7ec8ea6d63
#
_cell.length_a   1.000
_cell.length_b   1.000
_cell.length_c   1.000
_cell.angle_alpha   90.00
_cell.angle_beta   90.00
_cell.angle_gamma   90.00
#
_symmetry.space_group_name_H-M   'P 1'
#
loop_
_entity.id
_entity.type
_entity.pdbx_description
1 polymer ?
#
loop_
_entity_poly.entity_id
_entity_poly.type
_entity_poly.pdbx_seq_one_letter_code
_entity_poly.pdbx_strand_id
1 'polypeptide(L)'
;MKTGGVFINIKQLERMELAIGSGENAFTMKRGSFKYRFKNEKIKWLSFVQKKETDYGFKLSFFDPDTQQKYVVRVYEKNGDYRITMDYVPGKNRYILSIPTSESEHIYGCGETYSKFDLKGEKVRIWVAEHQNSGRISKKIIREKLFGVHPKRVLPFSKYESYYAQPTFTSSDKYALHANTNGFAVFDFRKRDRIRLELQEPLDIHIWNGGSFEELSFKLSGLLGRQRSLPDWLYDGGILAVQEGCEAVDQKIKVAKAAGVQIKGVWCQDWSGCRRTGFGYQVMWNWQTDESLYPKLKEKIAEWKENGVRFLGYINPFLAIEKNLYKEAAEKGYCVKDKEGKDYLVTITTFPAAMVDFTNPEAYKWYKKLIKENMIGIGMSGWMADFGEYLPVDAVLYDGDPEILHNQWPAIWAKMNKEAIEECQAEDEVFFFTRAGYTGTVPYSSMMWTGDQHVDWSVDDGLPSVIPATLSLAMSGYGVTHSDVGGYTTIMHMRRSKELLMRWEEMNVFSPLFRSHEGNQPVNNVQFDGDEELLTHLAECVRIHADLKEYLKHCTSQLMDRGTPVMRPLFYHYDEEACYEEMSEYLLGEDILVAPVLKQGATGRRVYLPKEEWVHFFTKENYGGGTFEVQAEIGCPPVFVRKKSPFYEQLMSIIK
;
A
#
# COMPACT_ATOMS: atom_id res chain seq x y z
N MET A 1 10.90 8.76 -31.37
CA MET A 1 9.97 7.63 -31.37
C MET A 1 10.76 6.33 -31.34
N LYS A 2 10.92 5.71 -30.18
CA LYS A 2 11.35 4.31 -30.12
C LYS A 2 10.14 3.46 -30.54
N THR A 3 10.01 3.18 -31.82
CA THR A 3 8.99 2.29 -32.36
C THR A 3 9.35 0.86 -32.01
N GLY A 4 8.58 0.24 -31.12
CA GLY A 4 8.62 -1.16 -30.77
C GLY A 4 9.24 -1.40 -29.41
N GLY A 5 8.39 -1.53 -28.37
CA GLY A 5 8.81 -2.05 -27.08
C GLY A 5 9.57 -3.36 -27.25
N VAL A 6 10.68 -3.52 -26.56
CA VAL A 6 11.46 -4.77 -26.56
C VAL A 6 10.80 -5.71 -25.56
N PHE A 7 9.65 -6.26 -25.91
CA PHE A 7 8.96 -7.29 -25.13
C PHE A 7 9.91 -8.42 -24.73
N ILE A 8 9.68 -9.05 -23.58
CA ILE A 8 10.32 -10.34 -23.33
C ILE A 8 9.84 -11.31 -24.41
N ASN A 9 10.78 -11.88 -25.13
CA ASN A 9 10.52 -12.77 -26.25
C ASN A 9 11.17 -14.14 -26.02
N ILE A 10 10.82 -15.09 -26.87
CA ILE A 10 11.33 -16.47 -26.80
C ILE A 10 12.86 -16.50 -26.75
N LYS A 11 13.57 -15.68 -27.56
CA LYS A 11 15.04 -15.68 -27.60
C LYS A 11 15.67 -15.26 -26.27
N GLN A 12 15.03 -14.37 -25.52
CA GLN A 12 15.49 -14.01 -24.16
C GLN A 12 15.21 -15.15 -23.18
N LEU A 13 14.04 -15.79 -23.26
CA LEU A 13 13.68 -16.92 -22.40
C LEU A 13 14.54 -18.17 -22.70
N GLU A 14 14.93 -18.42 -23.94
CA GLU A 14 15.89 -19.48 -24.31
C GLU A 14 17.28 -19.29 -23.67
N ARG A 15 17.65 -18.06 -23.36
CA ARG A 15 18.92 -17.66 -22.74
C ARG A 15 18.85 -17.47 -21.22
N MET A 16 17.76 -17.94 -20.61
CA MET A 16 17.66 -17.92 -19.15
C MET A 16 18.70 -18.84 -18.50
N GLU A 17 19.14 -18.45 -17.32
CA GLU A 17 20.05 -19.26 -16.50
C GLU A 17 19.30 -19.72 -15.26
N LEU A 18 19.56 -20.94 -14.84
CA LEU A 18 18.93 -21.56 -13.67
C LEU A 18 20.00 -21.92 -12.65
N ALA A 19 19.75 -21.58 -11.38
CA ALA A 19 20.48 -22.17 -10.25
C ALA A 19 19.49 -22.74 -9.26
N ILE A 20 19.91 -23.83 -8.61
CA ILE A 20 19.13 -24.50 -7.58
C ILE A 20 20.02 -24.73 -6.36
N GLY A 21 19.42 -24.73 -5.19
CA GLY A 21 20.16 -25.01 -3.97
C GLY A 21 19.31 -25.16 -2.74
N SER A 22 19.99 -25.16 -1.63
CA SER A 22 19.41 -25.11 -0.30
C SER A 22 20.01 -23.96 0.49
N GLY A 23 19.29 -23.48 1.48
CA GLY A 23 19.74 -22.45 2.37
C GLY A 23 18.87 -22.40 3.62
N GLU A 24 19.35 -21.70 4.62
CA GLU A 24 18.62 -21.43 5.85
C GLU A 24 18.08 -20.00 5.85
N ASN A 25 16.87 -19.85 6.33
CA ASN A 25 16.30 -18.55 6.67
C ASN A 25 16.41 -18.38 8.19
N ALA A 26 17.15 -17.39 8.62
CA ALA A 26 17.19 -16.99 10.03
C ALA A 26 16.40 -15.70 10.20
N PHE A 27 15.26 -15.78 10.86
CA PHE A 27 14.42 -14.65 11.20
C PHE A 27 14.59 -14.27 12.66
N THR A 28 14.57 -12.99 12.94
CA THR A 28 14.40 -12.44 14.28
C THR A 28 13.41 -11.31 14.19
N MET A 29 12.24 -11.49 14.77
CA MET A 29 11.22 -10.45 14.86
C MET A 29 11.38 -9.66 16.14
N LYS A 30 11.24 -8.33 16.04
CA LYS A 30 11.13 -7.45 17.19
C LYS A 30 10.16 -6.31 16.85
N ARG A 31 9.01 -6.29 17.52
CA ARG A 31 7.98 -5.25 17.32
C ARG A 31 7.59 -5.09 15.84
N GLY A 32 7.26 -6.19 15.17
CA GLY A 32 6.86 -6.21 13.76
C GLY A 32 7.95 -5.96 12.73
N SER A 33 9.16 -5.69 13.20
CA SER A 33 10.31 -5.59 12.33
C SER A 33 11.08 -6.89 12.27
N PHE A 34 11.39 -7.32 11.07
CA PHE A 34 12.10 -8.57 10.81
C PHE A 34 13.56 -8.31 10.46
N LYS A 35 14.46 -8.94 11.21
CA LYS A 35 15.83 -9.14 10.76
C LYS A 35 15.92 -10.55 10.22
N TYR A 36 16.20 -10.69 8.95
CA TYR A 36 16.41 -12.00 8.37
C TYR A 36 17.74 -12.06 7.65
N ARG A 37 18.39 -13.20 7.79
CA ARG A 37 19.58 -13.58 7.04
C ARG A 37 19.18 -14.76 6.16
N PHE A 38 19.24 -14.49 4.89
CA PHE A 38 19.10 -15.50 3.88
C PHE A 38 20.48 -16.07 3.61
N LYS A 39 20.76 -17.24 4.16
CA LYS A 39 22.03 -17.92 3.93
C LYS A 39 21.85 -18.92 2.80
N ASN A 40 22.47 -18.63 1.68
CA ASN A 40 22.58 -19.57 0.58
C ASN A 40 23.77 -20.49 0.86
N GLU A 41 23.55 -21.76 1.14
CA GLU A 41 24.62 -22.64 1.53
C GLU A 41 25.16 -23.52 0.38
N LYS A 42 24.30 -23.92 -0.55
CA LYS A 42 24.64 -24.86 -1.62
C LYS A 42 23.97 -24.49 -2.93
N ILE A 43 24.19 -23.25 -3.38
CA ILE A 43 23.64 -22.79 -4.66
C ILE A 43 24.56 -23.22 -5.80
N LYS A 44 23.99 -23.87 -6.81
CA LYS A 44 24.69 -24.25 -8.04
C LYS A 44 23.99 -23.70 -9.25
N TRP A 45 24.73 -23.00 -10.10
CA TRP A 45 24.33 -22.69 -11.45
C TRP A 45 24.43 -23.95 -12.32
N LEU A 46 23.34 -24.26 -12.99
CA LEU A 46 23.22 -25.49 -13.78
C LEU A 46 23.65 -25.24 -15.22
N SER A 47 24.23 -26.27 -15.82
CA SER A 47 24.60 -26.23 -17.24
C SER A 47 23.38 -26.44 -18.13
N PHE A 48 23.14 -25.56 -19.09
CA PHE A 48 22.13 -25.77 -20.12
C PHE A 48 22.53 -26.98 -21.00
N VAL A 49 21.57 -27.86 -21.30
CA VAL A 49 21.78 -29.08 -22.08
C VAL A 49 21.10 -29.00 -23.42
N GLN A 50 19.79 -28.73 -23.42
CA GLN A 50 19.00 -28.71 -24.65
C GLN A 50 17.68 -27.95 -24.48
N LYS A 51 17.20 -27.46 -25.60
CA LYS A 51 15.82 -27.00 -25.80
C LYS A 51 15.03 -28.07 -26.56
N LYS A 52 13.78 -28.28 -26.17
CA LYS A 52 12.84 -29.14 -26.91
C LYS A 52 11.53 -28.41 -27.08
N GLU A 53 11.09 -28.22 -28.31
CA GLU A 53 9.77 -27.67 -28.64
C GLU A 53 8.64 -28.59 -28.16
N THR A 54 7.49 -28.03 -27.86
CA THR A 54 6.25 -28.72 -27.47
C THR A 54 5.07 -28.02 -28.12
N ASP A 55 3.88 -28.63 -28.09
CA ASP A 55 2.67 -28.06 -28.67
C ASP A 55 2.19 -26.76 -27.98
N TYR A 56 2.74 -26.45 -26.82
CA TYR A 56 2.35 -25.30 -26.00
C TYR A 56 3.51 -24.33 -25.70
N GLY A 57 4.66 -24.50 -26.34
CA GLY A 57 5.88 -23.70 -26.10
C GLY A 57 7.14 -24.55 -26.15
N PHE A 58 7.95 -24.57 -25.09
CA PHE A 58 9.20 -25.35 -25.09
C PHE A 58 9.63 -25.76 -23.67
N LYS A 59 10.58 -26.71 -23.62
CA LYS A 59 11.24 -27.17 -22.38
C LYS A 59 12.74 -26.89 -22.48
N LEU A 60 13.31 -26.35 -21.40
CA LEU A 60 14.74 -26.20 -21.23
C LEU A 60 15.22 -27.25 -20.23
N SER A 61 16.24 -28.01 -20.62
CA SER A 61 16.87 -29.00 -19.74
C SER A 61 18.19 -28.46 -19.25
N PHE A 62 18.40 -28.58 -17.95
CA PHE A 62 19.63 -28.21 -17.25
C PHE A 62 20.21 -29.41 -16.54
N PHE A 63 21.50 -29.41 -16.28
CA PHE A 63 22.23 -30.52 -15.69
C PHE A 63 23.18 -30.05 -14.59
N ASP A 64 23.19 -30.76 -13.49
CA ASP A 64 24.17 -30.60 -12.43
C ASP A 64 25.25 -31.71 -12.59
N PRO A 65 26.47 -31.34 -13.01
CA PRO A 65 27.53 -32.34 -13.26
C PRO A 65 27.99 -33.09 -11.99
N ASP A 66 27.82 -32.48 -10.83
CA ASP A 66 28.27 -33.09 -9.56
C ASP A 66 27.31 -34.16 -9.04
N THR A 67 26.00 -33.89 -9.17
CA THR A 67 24.94 -34.82 -8.74
C THR A 67 24.43 -35.73 -9.85
N GLN A 68 24.83 -35.49 -11.11
CA GLN A 68 24.34 -36.19 -12.30
C GLN A 68 22.81 -36.02 -12.49
N GLN A 69 22.23 -34.99 -11.87
CA GLN A 69 20.78 -34.73 -11.90
C GLN A 69 20.39 -33.79 -13.03
N LYS A 70 19.29 -34.13 -13.70
CA LYS A 70 18.69 -33.31 -14.74
C LYS A 70 17.47 -32.57 -14.21
N TYR A 71 17.35 -31.28 -14.56
CA TYR A 71 16.26 -30.40 -14.20
C TYR A 71 15.56 -29.86 -15.44
N VAL A 72 14.27 -29.67 -15.38
CA VAL A 72 13.47 -29.23 -16.52
C VAL A 72 12.65 -27.99 -16.14
N VAL A 73 12.84 -26.92 -16.88
CA VAL A 73 11.98 -25.73 -16.86
C VAL A 73 11.05 -25.81 -18.06
N ARG A 74 9.74 -25.65 -17.82
CA ARG A 74 8.72 -25.60 -18.88
C ARG A 74 8.32 -24.16 -19.11
N VAL A 75 8.29 -23.75 -20.37
CA VAL A 75 7.79 -22.45 -20.81
C VAL A 75 6.57 -22.68 -21.66
N TYR A 76 5.45 -22.21 -21.18
CA TYR A 76 4.18 -22.20 -21.89
C TYR A 76 4.03 -20.84 -22.58
N GLU A 77 3.55 -20.83 -23.81
CA GLU A 77 3.28 -19.62 -24.57
C GLU A 77 1.81 -19.60 -24.99
N LYS A 78 1.19 -18.43 -24.80
CA LYS A 78 -0.15 -18.17 -25.32
C LYS A 78 -0.28 -16.70 -25.71
N ASN A 79 -0.48 -16.44 -27.00
CA ASN A 79 -0.67 -15.09 -27.53
C ASN A 79 0.45 -14.09 -27.16
N GLY A 80 1.70 -14.57 -27.09
CA GLY A 80 2.85 -13.74 -26.71
C GLY A 80 3.04 -13.54 -25.19
N ASP A 81 2.19 -14.11 -24.37
CA ASP A 81 2.36 -14.19 -22.92
C ASP A 81 2.98 -15.53 -22.54
N TYR A 82 3.72 -15.57 -21.42
CA TYR A 82 4.47 -16.76 -21.03
C TYR A 82 4.14 -17.16 -19.59
N ARG A 83 4.18 -18.48 -19.33
CA ARG A 83 4.25 -19.04 -17.99
C ARG A 83 5.46 -19.96 -17.89
N ILE A 84 6.30 -19.74 -16.88
CA ILE A 84 7.52 -20.52 -16.61
C ILE A 84 7.28 -21.34 -15.37
N THR A 85 7.39 -22.67 -15.46
CA THR A 85 7.20 -23.56 -14.31
C THR A 85 8.36 -24.54 -14.15
N MET A 86 8.57 -24.96 -12.93
CA MET A 86 9.48 -26.03 -12.55
C MET A 86 8.88 -26.84 -11.42
N ASP A 87 9.06 -28.17 -11.46
CA ASP A 87 8.57 -29.05 -10.40
C ASP A 87 9.40 -28.88 -9.11
N TYR A 88 8.75 -29.21 -7.99
CA TYR A 88 9.43 -29.27 -6.70
C TYR A 88 10.60 -30.27 -6.75
N VAL A 89 11.71 -29.88 -6.14
CA VAL A 89 12.92 -30.72 -6.03
C VAL A 89 13.16 -31.02 -4.56
N PRO A 90 13.09 -32.30 -4.13
CA PRO A 90 13.28 -32.67 -2.73
C PRO A 90 14.61 -32.16 -2.15
N GLY A 91 14.54 -31.57 -0.96
CA GLY A 91 15.68 -30.98 -0.27
C GLY A 91 16.22 -29.67 -0.88
N LYS A 92 15.49 -29.05 -1.81
CA LYS A 92 15.79 -27.73 -2.36
C LYS A 92 14.74 -26.72 -1.92
N ASN A 93 15.20 -25.55 -1.52
CA ASN A 93 14.37 -24.40 -1.14
C ASN A 93 14.97 -23.08 -1.65
N ARG A 94 15.74 -23.15 -2.74
CA ARG A 94 16.28 -22.00 -3.48
C ARG A 94 16.21 -22.30 -4.96
N TYR A 95 15.38 -21.53 -5.65
CA TYR A 95 15.18 -21.57 -7.10
C TYR A 95 15.52 -20.20 -7.64
N ILE A 96 16.58 -20.11 -8.44
CA ILE A 96 17.09 -18.85 -8.95
C ILE A 96 16.99 -18.84 -10.45
N LEU A 97 16.19 -17.93 -10.98
CA LEU A 97 16.03 -17.69 -12.40
C LEU A 97 16.67 -16.36 -12.78
N SER A 98 17.48 -16.37 -13.83
CA SER A 98 18.07 -15.14 -14.40
C SER A 98 17.64 -15.02 -15.87
N ILE A 99 16.97 -13.91 -16.21
CA ILE A 99 16.42 -13.63 -17.54
C ILE A 99 17.14 -12.42 -18.12
N PRO A 100 17.68 -12.49 -19.36
CA PRO A 100 18.21 -11.31 -20.04
C PRO A 100 17.13 -10.27 -20.30
N THR A 101 17.48 -8.99 -20.13
CA THR A 101 16.59 -7.85 -20.36
C THR A 101 17.33 -6.70 -21.03
N SER A 102 16.62 -5.61 -21.35
CA SER A 102 17.21 -4.39 -21.88
C SER A 102 18.00 -3.63 -20.81
N GLU A 103 19.13 -3.06 -21.18
CA GLU A 103 19.93 -2.22 -20.26
C GLU A 103 19.26 -0.88 -19.94
N SER A 104 18.43 -0.39 -20.87
CA SER A 104 17.74 0.91 -20.77
C SER A 104 16.34 0.82 -20.21
N GLU A 105 15.86 -0.37 -19.79
CA GLU A 105 14.54 -0.47 -19.18
C GLU A 105 14.49 0.14 -17.79
N HIS A 106 13.32 0.65 -17.42
CA HIS A 106 12.94 1.02 -16.07
C HIS A 106 12.03 -0.06 -15.47
N ILE A 107 12.11 -0.30 -14.17
CA ILE A 107 11.36 -1.34 -13.47
C ILE A 107 10.56 -0.71 -12.33
N TYR A 108 9.26 -1.00 -12.26
CA TYR A 108 8.34 -0.44 -11.28
C TYR A 108 7.53 -1.53 -10.60
N GLY A 109 7.14 -1.34 -9.33
CA GLY A 109 6.28 -2.29 -8.62
C GLY A 109 6.98 -2.93 -7.41
N CYS A 110 6.88 -4.26 -7.30
CA CYS A 110 7.27 -5.05 -6.11
C CYS A 110 6.42 -4.74 -4.86
N GLY A 111 5.20 -4.27 -5.05
CA GLY A 111 4.33 -3.77 -4.00
C GLY A 111 4.57 -2.30 -3.73
N GLU A 112 4.47 -1.91 -2.47
CA GLU A 112 4.62 -0.53 -2.02
C GLU A 112 6.08 -0.20 -1.75
N THR A 113 6.63 0.81 -2.43
CA THR A 113 8.01 1.26 -2.26
C THR A 113 8.06 2.77 -2.01
N TYR A 114 8.59 3.20 -0.87
CA TYR A 114 8.47 4.58 -0.40
C TYR A 114 9.61 5.50 -0.86
N SER A 115 10.79 4.96 -1.05
CA SER A 115 12.01 5.76 -1.27
C SER A 115 12.51 5.73 -2.70
N LYS A 116 12.04 4.79 -3.50
CA LYS A 116 12.45 4.58 -4.88
C LYS A 116 11.28 4.09 -5.69
N PHE A 117 11.01 4.76 -6.79
CA PHE A 117 9.98 4.34 -7.73
C PHE A 117 10.57 3.45 -8.84
N ASP A 118 11.62 3.90 -9.52
CA ASP A 118 12.37 3.04 -10.46
C ASP A 118 13.32 2.10 -9.69
N LEU A 119 13.10 0.81 -9.83
CA LEU A 119 13.84 -0.25 -9.14
C LEU A 119 15.05 -0.75 -9.94
N LYS A 120 15.31 -0.23 -11.15
CA LYS A 120 16.51 -0.59 -11.92
C LYS A 120 17.78 -0.21 -11.13
N GLY A 121 18.70 -1.16 -11.00
CA GLY A 121 19.89 -1.01 -10.16
C GLY A 121 19.70 -1.39 -8.69
N GLU A 122 18.51 -1.83 -8.28
CA GLU A 122 18.16 -2.15 -6.89
C GLU A 122 18.01 -3.66 -6.66
N LYS A 123 18.04 -4.05 -5.40
CA LYS A 123 17.72 -5.41 -4.94
C LYS A 123 16.58 -5.33 -3.94
N VAL A 124 15.43 -5.86 -4.32
CA VAL A 124 14.17 -5.81 -3.56
C VAL A 124 13.92 -7.15 -2.90
N ARG A 125 13.53 -7.10 -1.64
CA ARG A 125 13.09 -8.27 -0.88
C ARG A 125 11.58 -8.27 -0.85
N ILE A 126 10.98 -9.41 -1.16
CA ILE A 126 9.53 -9.61 -1.14
C ILE A 126 9.19 -10.25 0.20
N TRP A 127 8.84 -9.41 1.15
CA TRP A 127 8.49 -9.79 2.51
C TRP A 127 7.70 -8.67 3.18
N VAL A 128 6.49 -8.96 3.63
CA VAL A 128 5.67 -7.97 4.33
C VAL A 128 6.24 -7.69 5.71
N ALA A 129 6.35 -6.43 6.09
CA ALA A 129 6.90 -6.01 7.37
C ALA A 129 6.52 -4.57 7.68
N GLU A 130 6.61 -4.18 8.95
CA GLU A 130 6.50 -2.78 9.37
C GLU A 130 7.45 -1.91 8.55
N HIS A 131 6.93 -0.89 7.91
CA HIS A 131 7.72 0.11 7.21
C HIS A 131 8.49 0.96 8.24
N GLN A 132 9.77 1.21 7.97
CA GLN A 132 10.64 2.07 8.77
C GLN A 132 10.66 1.81 10.29
N ASN A 133 11.28 0.73 10.68
CA ASN A 133 11.52 0.41 12.08
C ASN A 133 12.11 1.57 12.90
N SER A 134 11.40 1.99 13.95
CA SER A 134 11.79 3.05 14.91
C SER A 134 13.21 2.96 15.47
N GLY A 135 13.81 1.74 15.56
CA GLY A 135 15.20 1.55 15.97
C GLY A 135 16.25 2.10 14.98
N ARG A 136 15.86 2.37 13.74
CA ARG A 136 16.71 2.98 12.69
C ARG A 136 16.55 4.49 12.66
N ILE A 137 15.39 5.01 13.00
CA ILE A 137 15.13 6.45 13.15
C ILE A 137 16.00 7.03 14.24
N SER A 138 16.15 6.35 15.40
CA SER A 138 17.04 6.80 16.45
C SER A 138 18.50 6.90 16.00
N LYS A 139 18.97 6.00 15.13
CA LYS A 139 20.32 6.09 14.53
C LYS A 139 20.45 7.21 13.50
N LYS A 140 19.39 7.50 12.73
CA LYS A 140 19.32 8.62 11.79
C LYS A 140 19.40 9.93 12.57
N ILE A 141 18.56 10.13 13.57
CA ILE A 141 18.52 11.33 14.41
C ILE A 141 19.83 11.53 15.21
N ILE A 142 20.41 10.45 15.73
CA ILE A 142 21.71 10.52 16.42
C ILE A 142 22.82 10.95 15.47
N ARG A 143 22.85 10.45 14.23
CA ARG A 143 23.81 10.89 13.21
C ARG A 143 23.58 12.33 12.78
N GLU A 144 22.35 12.76 12.58
CA GLU A 144 22.02 14.16 12.27
C GLU A 144 22.48 15.11 13.39
N LYS A 145 22.24 14.76 14.65
CA LYS A 145 22.67 15.57 15.80
C LYS A 145 24.18 15.55 16.05
N LEU A 146 24.84 14.41 15.83
CA LEU A 146 26.27 14.26 16.12
C LEU A 146 27.18 14.75 14.98
N PHE A 147 26.72 14.70 13.74
CA PHE A 147 27.57 14.95 12.57
C PHE A 147 27.04 16.05 11.63
N GLY A 148 25.92 16.69 11.96
CA GLY A 148 25.33 17.77 11.15
C GLY A 148 25.00 17.38 9.70
N VAL A 149 24.95 16.08 9.40
CA VAL A 149 24.75 15.57 8.06
C VAL A 149 23.29 15.17 7.92
N HIS A 150 22.50 15.97 7.20
CA HIS A 150 21.23 15.50 6.65
C HIS A 150 21.55 14.35 5.70
N PRO A 151 21.12 13.11 5.98
CA PRO A 151 21.40 12.02 5.09
C PRO A 151 20.61 12.21 3.80
N LYS A 152 21.29 12.69 2.76
CA LYS A 152 20.79 12.67 1.38
C LYS A 152 20.63 11.24 0.83
N ARG A 153 20.87 10.21 1.63
CA ARG A 153 20.79 8.79 1.26
C ARG A 153 19.95 8.02 2.25
N VAL A 154 18.94 7.34 1.73
CA VAL A 154 18.18 6.28 2.38
C VAL A 154 19.14 5.28 3.03
N LEU A 155 18.86 4.89 4.26
CA LEU A 155 19.65 3.84 4.93
C LEU A 155 19.38 2.50 4.21
N PRO A 156 20.43 1.76 3.78
CA PRO A 156 20.27 0.59 2.89
C PRO A 156 19.45 -0.57 3.49
N PHE A 157 19.05 -0.51 4.75
CA PHE A 157 18.37 -1.59 5.44
C PHE A 157 16.86 -1.44 5.59
N SER A 158 16.30 -0.24 5.34
CA SER A 158 14.86 0.05 5.47
C SER A 158 14.18 0.38 4.15
N LYS A 159 14.94 0.52 3.08
CA LYS A 159 14.54 1.05 1.79
C LYS A 159 13.38 0.27 1.12
N TYR A 160 13.26 -1.01 1.44
CA TYR A 160 12.26 -1.93 0.88
C TYR A 160 11.52 -2.74 1.95
N GLU A 161 11.54 -2.29 3.21
CA GLU A 161 10.58 -2.79 4.20
C GLU A 161 9.24 -2.15 3.87
N SER A 162 8.21 -2.97 3.72
CA SER A 162 6.92 -2.53 3.18
C SER A 162 5.77 -3.28 3.82
N TYR A 163 4.71 -2.58 4.11
CA TYR A 163 3.44 -3.17 4.53
C TYR A 163 2.81 -4.01 3.43
N TYR A 164 3.05 -3.65 2.17
CA TYR A 164 2.58 -4.40 1.02
C TYR A 164 3.76 -4.76 0.11
N ALA A 165 4.33 -5.92 0.30
CA ALA A 165 5.30 -6.49 -0.61
C ALA A 165 4.58 -7.42 -1.60
N GLN A 166 4.94 -7.39 -2.89
CA GLN A 166 4.32 -8.27 -3.89
C GLN A 166 5.35 -8.71 -4.93
N PRO A 167 5.38 -10.00 -5.30
CA PRO A 167 6.32 -10.53 -6.29
C PRO A 167 5.88 -10.20 -7.72
N THR A 168 5.62 -8.91 -7.99
CA THR A 168 5.10 -8.38 -9.25
C THR A 168 5.84 -7.11 -9.62
N PHE A 169 6.29 -7.01 -10.86
CA PHE A 169 6.82 -5.75 -11.40
C PHE A 169 6.37 -5.53 -12.84
N THR A 170 6.42 -4.28 -13.28
CA THR A 170 6.13 -3.83 -14.64
C THR A 170 7.33 -3.09 -15.21
N SER A 171 7.68 -3.36 -16.45
CA SER A 171 8.82 -2.76 -17.17
C SER A 171 8.37 -1.69 -18.17
N SER A 172 9.21 -0.65 -18.36
CA SER A 172 9.06 0.33 -19.43
C SER A 172 9.08 -0.31 -20.83
N ASP A 173 9.67 -1.51 -20.97
CA ASP A 173 9.67 -2.32 -22.19
C ASP A 173 8.31 -2.99 -22.47
N LYS A 174 7.25 -2.58 -21.76
CA LYS A 174 5.86 -3.02 -21.92
C LYS A 174 5.68 -4.52 -21.66
N TYR A 175 6.25 -5.02 -20.58
CA TYR A 175 5.89 -6.31 -20.01
C TYR A 175 5.67 -6.21 -18.50
N ALA A 176 4.88 -7.14 -17.95
CA ALA A 176 4.72 -7.32 -16.51
C ALA A 176 5.10 -8.76 -16.14
N LEU A 177 5.68 -8.93 -14.97
CA LEU A 177 6.05 -10.23 -14.43
C LEU A 177 5.46 -10.40 -13.03
N HIS A 178 4.88 -11.57 -12.78
CA HIS A 178 4.44 -12.00 -11.45
C HIS A 178 4.98 -13.39 -11.14
N ALA A 179 5.59 -13.57 -9.98
CA ALA A 179 5.97 -14.89 -9.45
C ALA A 179 4.93 -15.37 -8.44
N ASN A 180 4.29 -16.49 -8.72
CA ASN A 180 3.33 -17.12 -7.82
C ASN A 180 4.08 -17.84 -6.69
N THR A 181 4.41 -17.11 -5.64
CA THR A 181 5.16 -17.58 -4.49
C THR A 181 4.64 -16.91 -3.22
N ASN A 182 4.64 -17.61 -2.10
CA ASN A 182 4.23 -17.12 -0.79
C ASN A 182 5.40 -17.01 0.18
N GLY A 183 6.45 -17.78 -0.05
CA GLY A 183 7.67 -17.73 0.73
C GLY A 183 8.49 -16.45 0.48
N PHE A 184 9.59 -16.36 1.19
CA PHE A 184 10.55 -15.27 1.01
C PHE A 184 11.13 -15.27 -0.40
N ALA A 185 11.12 -14.11 -1.06
CA ALA A 185 11.70 -13.95 -2.39
C ALA A 185 12.60 -12.71 -2.48
N VAL A 186 13.46 -12.69 -3.48
CA VAL A 186 14.34 -11.57 -3.79
C VAL A 186 14.33 -11.30 -5.28
N PHE A 187 14.03 -10.06 -5.66
CA PHE A 187 14.13 -9.57 -7.02
C PHE A 187 15.36 -8.65 -7.13
N ASP A 188 16.33 -9.05 -7.96
CA ASP A 188 17.61 -8.36 -8.10
C ASP A 188 17.75 -7.75 -9.51
N PHE A 189 17.61 -6.43 -9.58
CA PHE A 189 17.69 -5.61 -10.80
C PHE A 189 19.04 -4.87 -10.92
N ARG A 190 20.03 -5.20 -10.09
CA ARG A 190 21.32 -4.50 -10.06
C ARG A 190 22.16 -4.70 -11.32
N LYS A 191 22.01 -5.83 -12.00
CA LYS A 191 22.59 -6.02 -13.35
C LYS A 191 21.70 -5.33 -14.37
N ARG A 192 22.31 -4.52 -15.24
CA ARG A 192 21.54 -3.76 -16.22
C ARG A 192 20.94 -4.62 -17.32
N ASP A 193 21.65 -5.67 -17.73
CA ASP A 193 21.31 -6.56 -18.84
C ASP A 193 20.46 -7.80 -18.43
N ARG A 194 20.15 -7.95 -17.14
CA ARG A 194 19.45 -9.12 -16.61
C ARG A 194 18.66 -8.81 -15.35
N ILE A 195 17.52 -9.45 -15.21
CA ILE A 195 16.82 -9.58 -13.93
C ILE A 195 17.12 -10.95 -13.31
N ARG A 196 17.15 -11.02 -11.98
CA ARG A 196 17.35 -12.25 -11.25
C ARG A 196 16.29 -12.38 -10.18
N LEU A 197 15.55 -13.49 -10.24
CA LEU A 197 14.52 -13.84 -9.26
C LEU A 197 15.07 -15.00 -8.40
N GLU A 198 15.01 -14.85 -7.09
CA GLU A 198 15.40 -15.86 -6.13
C GLU A 198 14.17 -16.19 -5.27
N LEU A 199 13.65 -17.40 -5.41
CA LEU A 199 12.42 -17.87 -4.79
C LEU A 199 12.71 -19.00 -3.81
N GLN A 200 11.96 -19.06 -2.72
CA GLN A 200 12.00 -20.17 -1.77
C GLN A 200 11.25 -21.40 -2.27
N GLU A 201 10.26 -21.18 -3.10
CA GLU A 201 9.38 -22.20 -3.69
C GLU A 201 9.74 -22.46 -5.17
N PRO A 202 9.27 -23.57 -5.76
CA PRO A 202 9.48 -23.85 -7.19
C PRO A 202 9.01 -22.72 -8.09
N LEU A 203 9.60 -22.63 -9.29
CA LEU A 203 9.22 -21.61 -10.25
C LEU A 203 7.76 -21.78 -10.70
N ASP A 204 6.98 -20.73 -10.56
CA ASP A 204 5.70 -20.51 -11.22
C ASP A 204 5.59 -19.01 -11.51
N ILE A 205 5.98 -18.61 -12.73
CA ILE A 205 6.17 -17.21 -13.09
C ILE A 205 5.33 -16.92 -14.32
N HIS A 206 4.52 -15.88 -14.24
CA HIS A 206 3.74 -15.33 -15.34
C HIS A 206 4.44 -14.10 -15.91
N ILE A 207 4.48 -13.99 -17.24
CA ILE A 207 4.99 -12.82 -17.96
C ILE A 207 3.96 -12.44 -18.99
N TRP A 208 3.50 -11.21 -18.95
CA TRP A 208 2.60 -10.62 -19.92
C TRP A 208 3.31 -9.55 -20.73
N ASN A 209 3.15 -9.58 -22.04
CA ASN A 209 3.53 -8.52 -22.93
C ASN A 209 2.29 -7.71 -23.33
N GLY A 210 2.43 -6.40 -23.52
CA GLY A 210 1.30 -5.54 -23.92
C GLY A 210 1.72 -4.33 -24.74
N GLY A 211 0.82 -3.83 -25.58
CA GLY A 211 1.04 -2.62 -26.36
C GLY A 211 0.97 -1.34 -25.53
N SER A 212 0.34 -1.40 -24.35
CA SER A 212 0.20 -0.28 -23.43
C SER A 212 0.21 -0.75 -21.97
N PHE A 213 0.38 0.18 -21.02
CA PHE A 213 0.28 -0.12 -19.59
C PHE A 213 -1.15 -0.47 -19.17
N GLU A 214 -2.16 0.05 -19.86
CA GLU A 214 -3.56 -0.33 -19.64
C GLU A 214 -3.81 -1.79 -20.00
N GLU A 215 -3.25 -2.28 -21.11
CA GLU A 215 -3.32 -3.69 -21.48
C GLU A 215 -2.63 -4.58 -20.42
N LEU A 216 -1.45 -4.16 -19.96
CA LEU A 216 -0.74 -4.88 -18.89
C LEU A 216 -1.53 -4.91 -17.59
N SER A 217 -2.13 -3.79 -17.18
CA SER A 217 -2.99 -3.73 -16.00
C SER A 217 -4.21 -4.64 -16.13
N PHE A 218 -4.83 -4.68 -17.32
CA PHE A 218 -5.94 -5.58 -17.59
C PHE A 218 -5.53 -7.06 -17.46
N LYS A 219 -4.41 -7.46 -18.06
CA LYS A 219 -3.87 -8.83 -17.96
C LYS A 219 -3.49 -9.19 -16.53
N LEU A 220 -2.79 -8.29 -15.84
CA LEU A 220 -2.37 -8.48 -14.45
C LEU A 220 -3.58 -8.61 -13.51
N SER A 221 -4.60 -7.76 -13.67
CA SER A 221 -5.82 -7.84 -12.88
C SER A 221 -6.64 -9.11 -13.13
N GLY A 222 -6.46 -9.74 -14.29
CA GLY A 222 -7.05 -11.05 -14.60
C GLY A 222 -6.52 -12.18 -13.71
N LEU A 223 -5.27 -12.06 -13.24
CA LEU A 223 -4.68 -13.02 -12.27
C LEU A 223 -4.88 -12.59 -10.82
N LEU A 224 -4.58 -11.33 -10.51
CA LEU A 224 -4.59 -10.81 -9.13
C LEU A 224 -6.01 -10.55 -8.59
N GLY A 225 -7.01 -10.50 -9.47
CA GLY A 225 -8.35 -10.04 -9.15
C GLY A 225 -8.49 -8.53 -9.33
N ARG A 226 -9.70 -8.03 -9.09
CA ARG A 226 -10.04 -6.61 -9.19
C ARG A 226 -10.72 -6.12 -7.93
N GLN A 227 -10.48 -4.86 -7.63
CA GLN A 227 -11.16 -4.17 -6.55
C GLN A 227 -12.62 -3.92 -6.90
N ARG A 228 -13.47 -3.79 -5.86
CA ARG A 228 -14.89 -3.49 -6.02
C ARG A 228 -15.17 -1.99 -5.98
N SER A 229 -16.42 -1.63 -6.34
CA SER A 229 -16.91 -0.27 -6.14
C SER A 229 -16.83 0.14 -4.68
N LEU A 230 -16.53 1.40 -4.47
CA LEU A 230 -16.64 2.04 -3.17
C LEU A 230 -18.08 2.54 -2.96
N PRO A 231 -18.57 2.59 -1.71
CA PRO A 231 -19.84 3.22 -1.40
C PRO A 231 -19.92 4.66 -1.91
N ASP A 232 -21.04 5.05 -2.50
CA ASP A 232 -21.21 6.32 -3.20
C ASP A 232 -20.97 7.55 -2.31
N TRP A 233 -21.28 7.45 -1.03
CA TRP A 233 -21.13 8.52 -0.06
C TRP A 233 -19.66 8.93 0.20
N LEU A 234 -18.70 8.07 -0.12
CA LEU A 234 -17.26 8.36 0.05
C LEU A 234 -16.79 9.51 -0.84
N TYR A 235 -17.47 9.73 -1.95
CA TYR A 235 -17.14 10.81 -2.89
C TYR A 235 -17.83 12.16 -2.55
N ASP A 236 -18.72 12.20 -1.55
CA ASP A 236 -19.52 13.38 -1.24
C ASP A 236 -18.84 14.39 -0.31
N GLY A 237 -17.64 14.09 0.19
CA GLY A 237 -16.90 14.95 1.10
C GLY A 237 -15.81 14.23 1.86
N GLY A 238 -15.32 14.83 2.96
CA GLY A 238 -14.21 14.32 3.75
C GLY A 238 -14.59 13.44 4.93
N ILE A 239 -13.67 12.59 5.35
CA ILE A 239 -13.70 11.85 6.62
C ILE A 239 -12.69 12.51 7.58
N LEU A 240 -13.14 12.94 8.74
CA LEU A 240 -12.28 13.55 9.75
C LEU A 240 -11.96 12.54 10.86
N ALA A 241 -10.67 12.37 11.14
CA ALA A 241 -10.25 11.60 12.31
C ALA A 241 -10.54 12.40 13.58
N VAL A 242 -11.12 11.70 14.56
CA VAL A 242 -11.41 12.26 15.89
C VAL A 242 -11.12 11.20 16.95
N GLN A 243 -10.45 11.61 18.00
CA GLN A 243 -10.17 10.79 19.19
C GLN A 243 -10.79 11.45 20.42
N GLU A 244 -10.78 10.75 21.57
CA GLU A 244 -11.22 11.22 22.88
C GLU A 244 -12.74 11.21 23.10
N GLY A 245 -13.51 10.40 22.35
CA GLY A 245 -14.89 10.03 22.69
C GLY A 245 -15.98 10.88 22.05
N CYS A 246 -17.24 10.58 22.40
CA CYS A 246 -18.42 11.18 21.80
C CYS A 246 -18.47 12.71 21.88
N GLU A 247 -18.06 13.30 23.01
CA GLU A 247 -18.10 14.76 23.19
C GLU A 247 -17.13 15.45 22.23
N ALA A 248 -15.92 14.88 22.03
CA ALA A 248 -14.95 15.38 21.05
C ALA A 248 -15.50 15.28 19.62
N VAL A 249 -16.16 14.16 19.28
CA VAL A 249 -16.81 13.97 17.99
C VAL A 249 -17.88 15.04 17.75
N ASP A 250 -18.81 15.22 18.70
CA ASP A 250 -19.88 16.23 18.58
C ASP A 250 -19.31 17.63 18.39
N GLN A 251 -18.28 18.00 19.17
CA GLN A 251 -17.65 19.33 19.09
C GLN A 251 -16.95 19.54 17.74
N LYS A 252 -16.16 18.56 17.26
CA LYS A 252 -15.42 18.68 16.00
C LYS A 252 -16.35 18.69 14.79
N ILE A 253 -17.42 17.90 14.79
CA ILE A 253 -18.47 17.98 13.75
C ILE A 253 -19.11 19.38 13.73
N LYS A 254 -19.43 19.92 14.89
CA LYS A 254 -20.05 21.26 15.01
C LYS A 254 -19.12 22.35 14.46
N VAL A 255 -17.85 22.35 14.85
CA VAL A 255 -16.86 23.35 14.41
C VAL A 255 -16.65 23.26 12.91
N ALA A 256 -16.42 22.05 12.36
CA ALA A 256 -16.19 21.86 10.96
C ALA A 256 -17.42 22.21 10.09
N LYS A 257 -18.63 21.83 10.50
CA LYS A 257 -19.87 22.23 9.81
C LYS A 257 -20.08 23.75 9.81
N ALA A 258 -19.77 24.41 10.95
CA ALA A 258 -19.87 25.86 11.05
C ALA A 258 -18.91 26.60 10.11
N ALA A 259 -17.75 25.99 9.83
CA ALA A 259 -16.76 26.48 8.84
C ALA A 259 -17.08 26.09 7.40
N GLY A 260 -18.18 25.38 7.13
CA GLY A 260 -18.59 24.96 5.80
C GLY A 260 -17.91 23.66 5.29
N VAL A 261 -17.21 22.92 6.12
CA VAL A 261 -16.60 21.64 5.73
C VAL A 261 -17.68 20.61 5.42
N GLN A 262 -17.63 20.01 4.24
CA GLN A 262 -18.55 18.94 3.82
C GLN A 262 -18.14 17.60 4.44
N ILE A 263 -18.40 17.41 5.76
CA ILE A 263 -18.10 16.19 6.46
C ILE A 263 -19.10 15.10 6.09
N LYS A 264 -18.62 13.92 5.67
CA LYS A 264 -19.43 12.75 5.41
C LYS A 264 -19.15 11.60 6.36
N GLY A 265 -18.02 11.63 7.04
CA GLY A 265 -17.68 10.65 8.07
C GLY A 265 -16.76 11.20 9.15
N VAL A 266 -16.81 10.55 10.29
CA VAL A 266 -15.78 10.66 11.35
C VAL A 266 -15.16 9.28 11.55
N TRP A 267 -13.84 9.26 11.69
CA TRP A 267 -13.11 8.04 11.95
C TRP A 267 -12.51 8.08 13.35
N CYS A 268 -12.96 7.18 14.21
CA CYS A 268 -12.58 7.13 15.63
C CYS A 268 -11.85 5.81 15.91
N GLN A 269 -10.52 5.84 15.89
CA GLN A 269 -9.73 4.63 16.15
C GLN A 269 -9.88 4.12 17.58
N ASP A 270 -10.18 4.99 18.52
CA ASP A 270 -10.26 4.71 19.96
C ASP A 270 -11.67 4.31 20.46
N TRP A 271 -12.57 3.94 19.55
CA TRP A 271 -13.94 3.51 19.91
C TRP A 271 -13.98 2.34 20.90
N SER A 272 -12.93 1.50 20.89
CA SER A 272 -12.76 0.37 21.80
C SER A 272 -11.87 0.70 23.02
N GLY A 273 -11.61 1.99 23.25
CA GLY A 273 -10.75 2.48 24.32
C GLY A 273 -9.34 2.81 23.86
N CYS A 274 -8.61 3.46 24.74
CA CYS A 274 -7.23 3.86 24.47
C CYS A 274 -6.36 3.75 25.72
N ARG A 275 -5.06 3.87 25.51
CA ARG A 275 -4.05 4.04 26.57
C ARG A 275 -3.07 5.15 26.18
N ARG A 276 -2.59 5.91 27.17
CA ARG A 276 -1.53 6.90 26.96
C ARG A 276 -0.20 6.29 27.37
N THR A 277 0.77 6.30 26.49
CA THR A 277 2.10 5.71 26.69
C THR A 277 3.18 6.68 26.28
N GLY A 278 4.47 6.29 26.43
CA GLY A 278 5.59 7.10 25.95
C GLY A 278 5.63 7.28 24.41
N PHE A 279 4.93 6.43 23.66
CA PHE A 279 4.75 6.59 22.21
C PHE A 279 3.64 7.60 21.87
N GLY A 280 2.68 7.79 22.78
CA GLY A 280 1.53 8.65 22.60
C GLY A 280 0.21 7.94 22.86
N TYR A 281 -0.79 8.29 22.08
CA TYR A 281 -2.14 7.75 22.15
C TYR A 281 -2.20 6.40 21.40
N GLN A 282 -2.53 5.32 22.10
CA GLN A 282 -2.57 3.97 21.54
C GLN A 282 -3.93 3.32 21.81
N VAL A 283 -4.50 2.70 20.76
CA VAL A 283 -5.79 2.01 20.80
C VAL A 283 -5.74 0.82 21.78
N MET A 284 -6.82 0.62 22.51
CA MET A 284 -7.05 -0.56 23.34
C MET A 284 -7.65 -1.68 22.49
N TRP A 285 -6.89 -2.73 22.25
CA TRP A 285 -7.31 -3.82 21.34
C TRP A 285 -8.29 -4.78 22.03
N ASN A 286 -9.53 -4.33 22.13
CA ASN A 286 -10.66 -5.07 22.70
C ASN A 286 -11.94 -4.71 21.96
N TRP A 287 -12.17 -5.27 20.82
CA TRP A 287 -13.16 -4.91 19.80
C TRP A 287 -14.60 -4.91 20.30
N GLN A 288 -14.84 -4.12 21.31
CA GLN A 288 -16.11 -3.80 21.96
C GLN A 288 -16.10 -2.31 22.31
N THR A 289 -17.25 -1.66 22.30
CA THR A 289 -17.38 -0.25 22.67
C THR A 289 -16.81 0.02 24.05
N ASP A 290 -16.00 1.04 24.18
CA ASP A 290 -15.60 1.59 25.47
C ASP A 290 -16.67 2.58 25.95
N GLU A 291 -17.55 2.12 26.84
CA GLU A 291 -18.67 2.91 27.33
C GLU A 291 -18.24 4.16 28.13
N SER A 292 -16.99 4.25 28.56
CA SER A 292 -16.48 5.44 29.25
C SER A 292 -16.13 6.58 28.28
N LEU A 293 -15.67 6.26 27.08
CA LEU A 293 -15.37 7.21 26.02
C LEU A 293 -16.56 7.41 25.05
N TYR A 294 -17.25 6.32 24.74
CA TYR A 294 -18.34 6.29 23.76
C TYR A 294 -19.63 5.74 24.37
N PRO A 295 -20.22 6.43 25.38
CA PRO A 295 -21.46 5.98 25.99
C PRO A 295 -22.59 5.93 24.96
N LYS A 296 -23.31 4.80 24.92
CA LYS A 296 -24.42 4.57 23.99
C LYS A 296 -24.01 4.79 22.52
N LEU A 297 -22.87 4.25 22.12
CA LEU A 297 -22.30 4.49 20.79
C LEU A 297 -23.28 4.15 19.65
N LYS A 298 -24.05 3.07 19.78
CA LYS A 298 -25.03 2.67 18.76
C LYS A 298 -26.07 3.76 18.49
N GLU A 299 -26.60 4.36 19.54
CA GLU A 299 -27.56 5.45 19.43
C GLU A 299 -26.92 6.73 18.88
N LYS A 300 -25.67 7.01 19.29
CA LYS A 300 -24.90 8.13 18.75
C LYS A 300 -24.59 7.98 17.27
N ILE A 301 -24.22 6.79 16.82
CA ILE A 301 -23.99 6.51 15.38
C ILE A 301 -25.28 6.78 14.58
N ALA A 302 -26.42 6.34 15.07
CA ALA A 302 -27.71 6.62 14.43
C ALA A 302 -28.00 8.12 14.34
N GLU A 303 -27.79 8.88 15.42
CA GLU A 303 -27.94 10.33 15.47
C GLU A 303 -27.01 11.04 14.46
N TRP A 304 -25.71 10.69 14.42
CA TRP A 304 -24.78 11.27 13.47
C TRP A 304 -25.14 10.94 12.02
N LYS A 305 -25.58 9.71 11.75
CA LYS A 305 -26.00 9.27 10.42
C LYS A 305 -27.25 10.00 9.93
N GLU A 306 -28.24 10.24 10.79
CA GLU A 306 -29.41 11.08 10.49
C GLU A 306 -28.98 12.53 10.13
N ASN A 307 -27.90 13.01 10.73
CA ASN A 307 -27.29 14.31 10.44
C ASN A 307 -26.28 14.29 9.27
N GLY A 308 -26.24 13.18 8.50
CA GLY A 308 -25.43 13.02 7.28
C GLY A 308 -23.95 12.73 7.56
N VAL A 309 -23.57 12.34 8.77
CA VAL A 309 -22.19 11.99 9.16
C VAL A 309 -22.12 10.53 9.57
N ARG A 310 -21.32 9.75 8.86
CA ARG A 310 -21.10 8.34 9.17
C ARG A 310 -20.01 8.15 10.21
N PHE A 311 -20.07 7.04 10.93
CA PHE A 311 -19.06 6.68 11.92
C PHE A 311 -18.21 5.50 11.40
N LEU A 312 -16.88 5.66 11.52
CA LEU A 312 -15.90 4.65 11.17
C LEU A 312 -15.06 4.28 12.39
N GLY A 313 -14.79 2.98 12.52
CA GLY A 313 -13.98 2.45 13.61
C GLY A 313 -12.58 2.01 13.19
N TYR A 314 -12.00 1.14 14.00
CA TYR A 314 -10.67 0.57 13.84
C TYR A 314 -10.69 -0.88 14.36
N ILE A 315 -9.97 -1.76 13.71
CA ILE A 315 -9.76 -3.14 14.16
C ILE A 315 -8.41 -3.67 13.64
N ASN A 316 -7.82 -4.63 14.34
CA ASN A 316 -6.63 -5.35 13.90
C ASN A 316 -6.61 -6.80 14.42
N PRO A 317 -5.74 -7.70 13.95
CA PRO A 317 -5.74 -9.12 14.32
C PRO A 317 -5.33 -9.43 15.77
N PHE A 318 -5.02 -8.44 16.59
CA PHE A 318 -4.53 -8.63 17.95
C PHE A 318 -5.57 -8.38 19.02
N LEU A 319 -5.32 -8.93 20.20
CA LEU A 319 -6.11 -8.74 21.42
C LEU A 319 -5.19 -8.33 22.56
N ALA A 320 -5.60 -7.30 23.31
CA ALA A 320 -4.91 -6.83 24.51
C ALA A 320 -5.08 -7.84 25.64
N ILE A 321 -3.98 -8.34 26.19
CA ILE A 321 -3.99 -9.48 27.14
C ILE A 321 -4.73 -9.20 28.45
N GLU A 322 -4.90 -7.95 28.84
CA GLU A 322 -5.63 -7.54 30.04
C GLU A 322 -7.16 -7.51 29.85
N LYS A 323 -7.66 -7.71 28.63
CA LYS A 323 -9.08 -7.55 28.27
C LYS A 323 -9.83 -8.87 28.15
N ASN A 324 -11.16 -8.79 28.18
CA ASN A 324 -12.06 -9.94 28.18
C ASN A 324 -12.03 -10.75 26.87
N LEU A 325 -11.91 -10.11 25.70
CA LEU A 325 -11.86 -10.84 24.43
C LEU A 325 -10.59 -11.70 24.34
N TYR A 326 -9.45 -11.23 24.87
CA TYR A 326 -8.27 -12.08 24.96
C TYR A 326 -8.51 -13.27 25.88
N LYS A 327 -9.10 -13.08 27.07
CA LYS A 327 -9.36 -14.18 28.00
C LYS A 327 -10.25 -15.25 27.35
N GLU A 328 -11.31 -14.82 26.66
CA GLU A 328 -12.18 -15.72 25.92
C GLU A 328 -11.42 -16.48 24.81
N ALA A 329 -10.61 -15.77 24.01
CA ALA A 329 -9.82 -16.38 22.95
C ALA A 329 -8.78 -17.39 23.50
N ALA A 330 -8.12 -17.03 24.60
CA ALA A 330 -7.13 -17.90 25.26
C ALA A 330 -7.77 -19.18 25.82
N GLU A 331 -8.93 -19.07 26.49
CA GLU A 331 -9.68 -20.23 27.01
C GLU A 331 -10.13 -21.18 25.91
N LYS A 332 -10.47 -20.65 24.72
CA LYS A 332 -10.87 -21.43 23.53
C LYS A 332 -9.69 -21.92 22.70
N GLY A 333 -8.45 -21.50 23.02
CA GLY A 333 -7.26 -21.84 22.23
C GLY A 333 -7.23 -21.19 20.85
N TYR A 334 -7.77 -19.97 20.70
CA TYR A 334 -7.91 -19.26 19.43
C TYR A 334 -6.70 -18.38 19.07
N CYS A 335 -5.72 -18.25 19.98
CA CYS A 335 -4.51 -17.46 19.75
C CYS A 335 -3.40 -18.29 19.10
N VAL A 336 -2.60 -17.64 18.27
CA VAL A 336 -1.32 -18.16 17.75
C VAL A 336 -0.44 -18.63 18.93
N LYS A 337 0.20 -19.79 18.80
CA LYS A 337 1.01 -20.38 19.86
C LYS A 337 2.52 -20.24 19.62
N ASP A 338 3.29 -20.25 20.70
CA ASP A 338 4.73 -20.45 20.67
C ASP A 338 5.07 -21.97 20.66
N LYS A 339 6.35 -22.30 20.59
CA LYS A 339 6.84 -23.68 20.56
C LYS A 339 6.57 -24.45 21.86
N GLU A 340 6.32 -23.75 22.95
CA GLU A 340 5.95 -24.31 24.25
C GLU A 340 4.42 -24.50 24.41
N GLY A 341 3.64 -24.14 23.37
CA GLY A 341 2.19 -24.25 23.34
C GLY A 341 1.46 -23.12 24.11
N LYS A 342 2.16 -22.08 24.53
CA LYS A 342 1.59 -20.88 25.13
C LYS A 342 1.14 -19.90 24.07
N ASP A 343 0.26 -18.96 24.43
CA ASP A 343 -0.09 -17.86 23.51
C ASP A 343 1.15 -17.05 23.15
N TYR A 344 1.39 -16.88 21.86
CA TYR A 344 2.52 -16.11 21.36
C TYR A 344 2.26 -14.62 21.56
N LEU A 345 2.96 -14.02 22.53
CA LEU A 345 2.81 -12.60 22.84
C LEU A 345 3.80 -11.75 22.05
N VAL A 346 3.28 -10.86 21.23
CA VAL A 346 4.07 -9.89 20.48
C VAL A 346 4.02 -8.55 21.20
N THR A 347 5.18 -7.96 21.48
CA THR A 347 5.22 -6.59 22.03
C THR A 347 5.03 -5.59 20.92
N ILE A 348 3.87 -4.95 20.89
CA ILE A 348 3.55 -3.91 19.94
C ILE A 348 3.87 -2.56 20.57
N THR A 349 4.84 -1.88 19.99
CA THR A 349 5.34 -0.59 20.49
C THR A 349 5.71 -0.62 21.98
N THR A 350 4.72 -0.67 22.90
CA THR A 350 4.92 -0.55 24.35
C THR A 350 4.24 -1.62 25.19
N PHE A 351 3.35 -2.44 24.61
CA PHE A 351 2.56 -3.44 25.36
C PHE A 351 2.49 -4.79 24.63
N PRO A 352 2.34 -5.91 25.36
CA PRO A 352 2.14 -7.21 24.76
C PRO A 352 0.70 -7.39 24.28
N ALA A 353 0.55 -8.12 23.16
CA ALA A 353 -0.74 -8.54 22.63
C ALA A 353 -0.63 -9.93 22.03
N ALA A 354 -1.73 -10.66 21.97
CA ALA A 354 -1.84 -11.96 21.33
C ALA A 354 -2.53 -11.82 19.97
N MET A 355 -2.01 -12.49 18.94
CA MET A 355 -2.62 -12.56 17.62
C MET A 355 -3.61 -13.72 17.58
N VAL A 356 -4.77 -13.52 16.96
CA VAL A 356 -5.73 -14.59 16.71
C VAL A 356 -5.26 -15.45 15.54
N ASP A 357 -5.34 -16.77 15.70
CA ASP A 357 -4.96 -17.74 14.68
C ASP A 357 -6.08 -17.93 13.64
N PHE A 358 -5.98 -17.25 12.53
CA PHE A 358 -6.97 -17.33 11.44
C PHE A 358 -6.89 -18.63 10.62
N THR A 359 -5.92 -19.50 10.88
CA THR A 359 -5.90 -20.85 10.32
C THR A 359 -6.80 -21.81 11.08
N ASN A 360 -7.18 -21.47 12.33
CA ASN A 360 -8.20 -22.18 13.08
C ASN A 360 -9.60 -21.76 12.63
N PRO A 361 -10.42 -22.66 12.03
CA PRO A 361 -11.73 -22.31 11.50
C PRO A 361 -12.70 -21.73 12.54
N GLU A 362 -12.60 -22.19 13.79
CA GLU A 362 -13.49 -21.69 14.86
C GLU A 362 -13.04 -20.30 15.34
N ALA A 363 -11.73 -20.05 15.41
CA ALA A 363 -11.21 -18.72 15.70
C ALA A 363 -11.55 -17.71 14.59
N TYR A 364 -11.46 -18.13 13.34
CA TYR A 364 -11.85 -17.33 12.17
C TYR A 364 -13.33 -16.93 12.21
N LYS A 365 -14.23 -17.89 12.45
CA LYS A 365 -15.68 -17.63 12.59
C LYS A 365 -15.97 -16.70 13.77
N TRP A 366 -15.33 -16.96 14.91
CA TRP A 366 -15.50 -16.15 16.12
C TRP A 366 -15.07 -14.69 15.86
N TYR A 367 -13.93 -14.49 15.25
CA TYR A 367 -13.42 -13.13 14.99
C TYR A 367 -14.29 -12.39 13.95
N LYS A 368 -14.70 -13.08 12.88
CA LYS A 368 -15.64 -12.54 11.90
C LYS A 368 -16.97 -12.14 12.56
N LYS A 369 -17.46 -12.93 13.52
CA LYS A 369 -18.65 -12.59 14.31
C LYS A 369 -18.47 -11.30 15.09
N LEU A 370 -17.29 -11.04 15.68
CA LEU A 370 -17.01 -9.76 16.36
C LEU A 370 -17.17 -8.56 15.41
N ILE A 371 -16.64 -8.65 14.19
CA ILE A 371 -16.80 -7.60 13.17
C ILE A 371 -18.30 -7.38 12.86
N LYS A 372 -19.04 -8.46 12.64
CA LYS A 372 -20.47 -8.39 12.30
C LYS A 372 -21.31 -7.77 13.42
N GLU A 373 -21.10 -8.19 14.66
CA GLU A 373 -21.95 -7.78 15.80
C GLU A 373 -21.51 -6.44 16.39
N ASN A 374 -20.20 -6.26 16.61
CA ASN A 374 -19.69 -5.13 17.36
C ASN A 374 -19.33 -3.91 16.48
N MET A 375 -19.30 -4.06 15.14
CA MET A 375 -19.03 -2.97 14.22
C MET A 375 -20.22 -2.74 13.27
N ILE A 376 -20.52 -3.66 12.37
CA ILE A 376 -21.64 -3.50 11.43
C ILE A 376 -22.98 -3.44 12.20
N GLY A 377 -23.17 -4.31 13.19
CA GLY A 377 -24.40 -4.42 14.00
C GLY A 377 -24.74 -3.21 14.87
N ILE A 378 -23.74 -2.35 15.14
CA ILE A 378 -23.97 -1.07 15.83
C ILE A 378 -24.08 0.12 14.86
N GLY A 379 -23.97 -0.12 13.53
CA GLY A 379 -24.19 0.89 12.50
C GLY A 379 -22.95 1.55 11.93
N MET A 380 -21.74 1.03 12.16
CA MET A 380 -20.52 1.57 11.54
C MET A 380 -20.60 1.44 10.02
N SER A 381 -20.22 2.49 9.31
CA SER A 381 -20.16 2.54 7.84
C SER A 381 -18.77 2.23 7.29
N GLY A 382 -17.81 1.88 8.15
CA GLY A 382 -16.48 1.45 7.75
C GLY A 382 -15.48 1.40 8.89
N TRP A 383 -14.25 1.00 8.57
CA TRP A 383 -13.16 0.94 9.55
C TRP A 383 -11.78 0.82 8.91
N MET A 384 -10.76 1.18 9.66
CA MET A 384 -9.38 0.81 9.40
C MET A 384 -9.16 -0.64 9.86
N ALA A 385 -8.83 -1.53 8.93
CA ALA A 385 -8.41 -2.90 9.20
C ALA A 385 -6.87 -2.95 9.19
N ASP A 386 -6.29 -2.59 10.33
CA ASP A 386 -4.87 -2.37 10.49
C ASP A 386 -4.08 -3.67 10.68
N PHE A 387 -2.75 -3.59 10.55
CA PHE A 387 -1.83 -4.72 10.66
C PHE A 387 -2.08 -5.84 9.62
N GLY A 388 -1.48 -7.01 9.86
CA GLY A 388 -1.50 -8.19 9.00
C GLY A 388 -0.09 -8.70 8.70
N GLU A 389 0.92 -7.85 8.82
CA GLU A 389 2.32 -8.14 8.51
C GLU A 389 3.13 -8.68 9.71
N TYR A 390 2.49 -8.97 10.86
CA TYR A 390 3.19 -9.31 12.10
C TYR A 390 3.16 -10.81 12.47
N LEU A 391 2.72 -11.70 11.59
CA LEU A 391 2.73 -13.12 11.93
C LEU A 391 4.17 -13.58 12.25
N PRO A 392 4.44 -14.10 13.47
CA PRO A 392 5.76 -14.63 13.79
C PRO A 392 6.05 -15.91 13.00
N VAL A 393 7.23 -15.98 12.37
CA VAL A 393 7.60 -17.13 11.52
C VAL A 393 8.05 -18.36 12.32
N ASP A 394 8.29 -18.21 13.63
CA ASP A 394 8.60 -19.29 14.55
C ASP A 394 7.39 -19.68 15.43
N ALA A 395 6.22 -19.22 15.08
CA ALA A 395 4.95 -19.57 15.70
C ALA A 395 4.52 -21.00 15.39
N VAL A 396 3.56 -21.48 16.16
CA VAL A 396 2.82 -22.72 15.91
C VAL A 396 1.37 -22.33 15.62
N LEU A 397 0.91 -22.65 14.42
CA LEU A 397 -0.44 -22.40 13.96
C LEU A 397 -1.29 -23.67 14.06
N TYR A 398 -2.60 -23.51 14.02
CA TYR A 398 -3.54 -24.62 13.93
C TYR A 398 -3.30 -25.42 12.63
N ASP A 399 -3.06 -24.73 11.52
CA ASP A 399 -2.76 -25.32 10.23
C ASP A 399 -1.76 -24.45 9.43
N GLY A 400 -0.89 -25.12 8.66
CA GLY A 400 0.07 -24.48 7.77
C GLY A 400 1.41 -24.09 8.39
N ASP A 401 2.31 -23.68 7.53
CA ASP A 401 3.66 -23.21 7.87
C ASP A 401 3.66 -21.68 8.05
N PRO A 402 3.97 -21.17 9.24
CA PRO A 402 3.96 -19.72 9.50
C PRO A 402 4.97 -18.95 8.65
N GLU A 403 6.09 -19.55 8.21
CA GLU A 403 7.05 -18.89 7.33
C GLU A 403 6.46 -18.64 5.93
N ILE A 404 5.66 -19.58 5.42
CA ILE A 404 4.97 -19.44 4.13
C ILE A 404 3.74 -18.57 4.26
N LEU A 405 2.97 -18.72 5.35
CA LEU A 405 1.73 -17.94 5.58
C LEU A 405 1.98 -16.48 5.97
N HIS A 406 3.19 -16.13 6.40
CA HIS A 406 3.50 -14.76 6.83
C HIS A 406 3.13 -13.72 5.78
N ASN A 407 3.58 -13.89 4.54
CA ASN A 407 3.26 -12.97 3.47
C ASN A 407 1.76 -12.99 3.08
N GLN A 408 1.08 -14.13 3.26
CA GLN A 408 -0.34 -14.26 2.95
C GLN A 408 -1.28 -13.75 4.04
N TRP A 409 -0.77 -13.54 5.26
CA TRP A 409 -1.60 -13.15 6.40
C TRP A 409 -2.44 -11.91 6.16
N PRO A 410 -1.91 -10.84 5.52
CA PRO A 410 -2.70 -9.68 5.14
C PRO A 410 -3.89 -10.00 4.23
N ALA A 411 -3.72 -10.93 3.28
CA ALA A 411 -4.80 -11.33 2.37
C ALA A 411 -5.89 -12.12 3.11
N ILE A 412 -5.52 -13.00 4.05
CA ILE A 412 -6.46 -13.72 4.92
C ILE A 412 -7.25 -12.72 5.78
N TRP A 413 -6.56 -11.73 6.34
CA TRP A 413 -7.16 -10.65 7.13
C TRP A 413 -8.15 -9.82 6.31
N ALA A 414 -7.76 -9.36 5.11
CA ALA A 414 -8.65 -8.62 4.21
C ALA A 414 -9.88 -9.45 3.80
N LYS A 415 -9.69 -10.74 3.52
CA LYS A 415 -10.78 -11.67 3.18
C LYS A 415 -11.82 -11.76 4.29
N MET A 416 -11.39 -11.91 5.55
CA MET A 416 -12.30 -11.97 6.70
C MET A 416 -13.16 -10.71 6.82
N ASN A 417 -12.55 -9.53 6.69
CA ASN A 417 -13.26 -8.25 6.77
C ASN A 417 -14.32 -8.14 5.66
N LYS A 418 -13.95 -8.52 4.43
CA LYS A 418 -14.89 -8.51 3.31
C LYS A 418 -16.05 -9.50 3.49
N GLU A 419 -15.76 -10.74 3.90
CA GLU A 419 -16.80 -11.75 4.16
C GLU A 419 -17.78 -11.27 5.23
N ALA A 420 -17.31 -10.55 6.27
CA ALA A 420 -18.17 -9.99 7.29
C ALA A 420 -19.17 -8.98 6.70
N ILE A 421 -18.72 -8.12 5.78
CA ILE A 421 -19.57 -7.14 5.10
C ILE A 421 -20.58 -7.85 4.18
N GLU A 422 -20.13 -8.81 3.36
CA GLU A 422 -20.97 -9.57 2.44
C GLU A 422 -22.05 -10.38 3.17
N GLU A 423 -21.69 -11.06 4.27
CA GLU A 423 -22.65 -11.81 5.09
C GLU A 423 -23.71 -10.92 5.76
N CYS A 424 -23.40 -9.63 5.95
CA CYS A 424 -24.35 -8.64 6.45
C CYS A 424 -25.10 -7.91 5.33
N GLN A 425 -24.81 -8.18 4.04
CA GLN A 425 -25.39 -7.49 2.87
C GLN A 425 -25.22 -5.97 2.97
N ALA A 426 -24.03 -5.52 3.38
CA ALA A 426 -23.75 -4.12 3.70
C ALA A 426 -22.78 -3.43 2.71
N GLU A 427 -22.52 -4.02 1.53
CA GLU A 427 -21.50 -3.59 0.57
C GLU A 427 -21.75 -2.19 0.00
N ASP A 428 -22.99 -1.74 -0.10
CA ASP A 428 -23.35 -0.42 -0.61
C ASP A 428 -23.13 0.71 0.40
N GLU A 429 -22.94 0.38 1.68
CA GLU A 429 -22.79 1.36 2.76
C GLU A 429 -21.45 1.24 3.48
N VAL A 430 -20.91 0.02 3.61
CA VAL A 430 -19.76 -0.28 4.47
C VAL A 430 -18.53 -0.60 3.64
N PHE A 431 -17.41 0.03 3.98
CA PHE A 431 -16.10 -0.27 3.42
C PHE A 431 -15.05 -0.41 4.51
N PHE A 432 -13.90 -0.95 4.16
CA PHE A 432 -12.73 -0.93 5.04
C PHE A 432 -11.47 -0.63 4.24
N PHE A 433 -10.43 -0.20 4.90
CA PHE A 433 -9.14 0.06 4.29
C PHE A 433 -8.03 -0.62 5.10
N THR A 434 -7.03 -1.14 4.38
CA THR A 434 -5.91 -1.92 4.94
C THR A 434 -4.59 -1.21 4.68
N ARG A 435 -3.59 -1.43 5.54
CA ARG A 435 -2.21 -1.03 5.22
C ARG A 435 -1.39 -2.19 4.67
N ALA A 436 -1.62 -3.39 5.16
CA ALA A 436 -0.85 -4.55 4.77
C ALA A 436 -1.51 -5.31 3.63
N GLY A 437 -0.68 -5.86 2.73
CA GLY A 437 -1.14 -6.64 1.61
C GLY A 437 -0.06 -7.52 0.99
N TYR A 438 -0.51 -8.48 0.21
CA TYR A 438 0.28 -9.39 -0.61
C TYR A 438 -0.55 -9.88 -1.80
N THR A 439 0.02 -10.77 -2.63
CA THR A 439 -0.75 -11.50 -3.66
C THR A 439 -2.03 -12.09 -3.05
N GLY A 440 -3.18 -11.80 -3.66
CA GLY A 440 -4.48 -12.23 -3.15
C GLY A 440 -5.24 -11.20 -2.31
N THR A 441 -4.64 -10.06 -1.96
CA THR A 441 -5.34 -9.00 -1.22
C THR A 441 -6.30 -8.20 -2.11
N VAL A 442 -5.95 -7.97 -3.38
CA VAL A 442 -6.69 -7.11 -4.32
C VAL A 442 -8.21 -7.34 -4.34
N PRO A 443 -8.73 -8.59 -4.47
CA PRO A 443 -10.18 -8.82 -4.57
C PRO A 443 -10.93 -8.66 -3.24
N TYR A 444 -10.21 -8.50 -2.14
CA TYR A 444 -10.81 -8.43 -0.81
C TYR A 444 -10.75 -7.03 -0.20
N SER A 445 -9.61 -6.36 -0.22
CA SER A 445 -9.48 -5.01 0.35
C SER A 445 -10.16 -3.95 -0.51
N SER A 446 -11.00 -3.12 0.11
CA SER A 446 -11.70 -2.05 -0.61
C SER A 446 -10.74 -0.95 -1.04
N MET A 447 -9.80 -0.59 -0.16
CA MET A 447 -8.85 0.49 -0.36
C MET A 447 -7.61 0.27 0.54
N MET A 448 -6.48 0.84 0.19
CA MET A 448 -5.31 0.92 1.06
C MET A 448 -4.98 2.36 1.44
N TRP A 449 -4.36 2.52 2.61
CA TRP A 449 -3.60 3.74 2.89
C TRP A 449 -2.10 3.42 2.92
N THR A 450 -1.30 4.42 2.64
CA THR A 450 0.16 4.26 2.47
C THR A 450 0.92 4.10 3.79
N GLY A 451 0.24 3.70 4.87
CA GLY A 451 0.82 3.40 6.17
C GLY A 451 1.03 4.64 7.06
N ASP A 452 1.87 4.46 8.06
CA ASP A 452 2.06 5.37 9.20
C ASP A 452 3.15 6.42 8.95
N GLN A 453 3.01 7.26 7.91
CA GLN A 453 4.02 8.27 7.60
C GLN A 453 4.35 9.19 8.78
N HIS A 454 5.59 9.66 8.81
CA HIS A 454 6.03 10.71 9.74
C HIS A 454 5.33 12.04 9.45
N VAL A 455 5.09 12.80 10.52
CA VAL A 455 4.55 14.17 10.43
C VAL A 455 5.64 15.15 10.00
N ASP A 456 6.33 14.87 8.89
CA ASP A 456 7.45 15.66 8.39
C ASP A 456 7.57 15.63 6.84
N TRP A 457 8.65 16.23 6.33
CA TRP A 457 8.98 16.36 4.91
C TRP A 457 10.04 15.34 4.44
N SER A 458 10.28 14.28 5.20
CA SER A 458 11.29 13.29 4.82
C SER A 458 10.87 12.51 3.57
N VAL A 459 11.83 12.30 2.67
CA VAL A 459 11.58 11.61 1.38
C VAL A 459 11.32 10.12 1.54
N ASP A 460 11.68 9.56 2.69
CA ASP A 460 11.59 8.11 2.94
C ASP A 460 10.34 7.72 3.70
N ASP A 461 9.70 8.66 4.42
CA ASP A 461 8.65 8.35 5.37
C ASP A 461 7.73 9.54 5.70
N GLY A 462 7.94 10.70 5.13
CA GLY A 462 7.10 11.89 5.26
C GLY A 462 6.17 12.09 4.06
N LEU A 463 5.61 13.29 3.93
CA LEU A 463 4.73 13.65 2.81
C LEU A 463 5.25 13.22 1.42
N PRO A 464 6.54 13.40 1.07
CA PRO A 464 7.05 13.00 -0.24
C PRO A 464 7.00 11.49 -0.51
N SER A 465 7.00 10.64 0.51
CA SER A 465 7.01 9.18 0.36
C SER A 465 5.67 8.61 -0.12
N VAL A 466 4.58 9.34 0.03
CA VAL A 466 3.22 8.93 -0.36
C VAL A 466 3.12 8.67 -1.86
N ILE A 467 3.76 9.51 -2.69
CA ILE A 467 3.65 9.40 -4.14
C ILE A 467 4.31 8.13 -4.67
N PRO A 468 5.62 7.87 -4.41
CA PRO A 468 6.22 6.63 -4.88
C PRO A 468 5.57 5.37 -4.29
N ALA A 469 5.08 5.41 -3.03
CA ALA A 469 4.33 4.30 -2.44
C ALA A 469 3.05 3.98 -3.23
N THR A 470 2.24 4.99 -3.51
CA THR A 470 1.01 4.87 -4.30
C THR A 470 1.28 4.38 -5.73
N LEU A 471 2.26 4.99 -6.42
CA LEU A 471 2.55 4.66 -7.81
C LEU A 471 3.18 3.27 -7.99
N SER A 472 4.05 2.86 -7.07
CA SER A 472 4.64 1.51 -7.11
C SER A 472 3.59 0.43 -6.84
N LEU A 473 2.67 0.69 -5.93
CA LEU A 473 1.55 -0.19 -5.66
C LEU A 473 0.60 -0.30 -6.86
N ALA A 474 0.31 0.82 -7.53
CA ALA A 474 -0.46 0.86 -8.78
C ALA A 474 0.19 -0.02 -9.87
N MET A 475 1.51 0.07 -10.04
CA MET A 475 2.26 -0.76 -11.01
C MET A 475 2.41 -2.23 -10.56
N SER A 476 2.01 -2.56 -9.34
CA SER A 476 1.89 -3.93 -8.82
C SER A 476 0.46 -4.50 -8.93
N GLY A 477 -0.49 -3.72 -9.47
CA GLY A 477 -1.87 -4.15 -9.70
C GLY A 477 -2.86 -3.81 -8.58
N TYR A 478 -2.48 -2.94 -7.63
CA TYR A 478 -3.40 -2.39 -6.62
C TYR A 478 -3.66 -0.91 -6.90
N GLY A 479 -4.85 -0.57 -7.34
CA GLY A 479 -5.12 0.72 -8.02
C GLY A 479 -5.87 1.78 -7.23
N VAL A 480 -6.27 1.57 -5.96
CA VAL A 480 -6.98 2.58 -5.15
C VAL A 480 -6.35 2.76 -3.78
N THR A 481 -5.68 3.90 -3.59
CA THR A 481 -4.93 4.23 -2.38
C THR A 481 -5.22 5.65 -1.91
N HIS A 482 -5.00 5.90 -0.63
CA HIS A 482 -4.99 7.24 -0.02
C HIS A 482 -3.89 7.32 1.03
N SER A 483 -3.72 8.46 1.69
CA SER A 483 -2.79 8.63 2.80
C SER A 483 -3.48 9.25 4.02
N ASP A 484 -2.84 9.13 5.18
CA ASP A 484 -3.20 9.88 6.38
C ASP A 484 -2.89 11.36 6.16
N VAL A 485 -3.90 12.22 5.99
CA VAL A 485 -3.66 13.66 5.82
C VAL A 485 -2.99 14.23 7.06
N GLY A 486 -1.80 14.76 6.85
CA GLY A 486 -0.95 15.30 7.90
C GLY A 486 0.03 14.29 8.52
N GLY A 487 0.00 13.02 8.11
CA GLY A 487 0.81 11.93 8.66
C GLY A 487 0.32 11.43 10.02
N TYR A 488 0.84 10.27 10.44
CA TYR A 488 0.50 9.64 11.72
C TYR A 488 1.62 9.74 12.76
N THR A 489 2.83 9.34 12.39
CA THR A 489 3.91 9.08 13.34
C THR A 489 4.62 10.34 13.80
N THR A 490 4.41 10.68 15.05
CA THR A 490 5.16 11.70 15.80
C THR A 490 6.11 11.02 16.77
N ILE A 491 7.41 11.19 16.58
CA ILE A 491 8.44 10.66 17.46
C ILE A 491 9.45 11.74 17.83
N MET A 492 9.98 11.65 19.06
CA MET A 492 10.98 12.58 19.61
C MET A 492 10.56 14.06 19.49
N HIS A 493 11.23 14.83 18.63
CA HIS A 493 10.99 16.27 18.47
C HIS A 493 10.16 16.62 17.23
N MET A 494 9.69 15.61 16.49
CA MET A 494 8.79 15.85 15.36
C MET A 494 7.50 16.50 15.83
N ARG A 495 6.99 17.40 15.00
CA ARG A 495 5.69 18.07 15.21
C ARG A 495 5.12 18.38 13.83
N ARG A 496 3.86 18.04 13.64
CA ARG A 496 3.14 18.46 12.44
C ARG A 496 2.97 19.97 12.45
N SER A 497 3.53 20.66 11.46
CA SER A 497 3.36 22.08 11.26
C SER A 497 2.05 22.39 10.52
N LYS A 498 1.59 23.64 10.61
CA LYS A 498 0.44 24.13 9.85
C LYS A 498 0.66 23.98 8.34
N GLU A 499 1.82 24.40 7.83
CA GLU A 499 2.18 24.25 6.43
C GLU A 499 2.13 22.80 5.95
N LEU A 500 2.68 21.86 6.73
CA LEU A 500 2.67 20.45 6.38
C LEU A 500 1.23 19.91 6.25
N LEU A 501 0.36 20.27 7.20
CA LEU A 501 -1.05 19.84 7.18
C LEU A 501 -1.74 20.36 5.93
N MET A 502 -1.65 21.67 5.65
CA MET A 502 -2.28 22.28 4.49
C MET A 502 -1.76 21.72 3.16
N ARG A 503 -0.46 21.50 3.02
CA ARG A 503 0.12 20.88 1.80
C ARG A 503 -0.30 19.42 1.63
N TRP A 504 -0.49 18.69 2.72
CA TRP A 504 -1.00 17.33 2.66
C TRP A 504 -2.48 17.29 2.28
N GLU A 505 -3.29 18.25 2.80
CA GLU A 505 -4.67 18.45 2.39
C GLU A 505 -4.76 18.72 0.88
N GLU A 506 -3.98 19.66 0.34
CA GLU A 506 -3.90 19.96 -1.09
C GLU A 506 -3.61 18.74 -1.96
N MET A 507 -2.65 17.90 -1.56
CA MET A 507 -2.34 16.66 -2.28
C MET A 507 -3.51 15.67 -2.22
N ASN A 508 -4.12 15.51 -1.05
CA ASN A 508 -5.20 14.54 -0.85
C ASN A 508 -6.54 14.94 -1.50
N VAL A 509 -6.75 16.19 -1.86
CA VAL A 509 -7.87 16.60 -2.73
C VAL A 509 -7.93 15.71 -3.98
N PHE A 510 -6.77 15.42 -4.57
CA PHE A 510 -6.61 14.66 -5.81
C PHE A 510 -6.24 13.19 -5.56
N SER A 511 -6.89 12.57 -4.59
CA SER A 511 -6.80 11.14 -4.26
C SER A 511 -8.20 10.52 -4.19
N PRO A 512 -8.34 9.19 -4.22
CA PRO A 512 -9.65 8.54 -4.15
C PRO A 512 -10.45 8.79 -2.87
N LEU A 513 -9.79 9.16 -1.77
CA LEU A 513 -10.43 9.42 -0.47
C LEU A 513 -9.72 10.55 0.27
N PHE A 514 -10.49 11.52 0.75
CA PHE A 514 -10.00 12.55 1.66
C PHE A 514 -10.26 12.14 3.11
N ARG A 515 -9.19 11.73 3.85
CA ARG A 515 -9.29 11.31 5.25
C ARG A 515 -8.14 11.89 6.09
N SER A 516 -8.49 12.68 7.10
CA SER A 516 -7.49 13.24 8.03
C SER A 516 -7.01 12.20 9.06
N HIS A 517 -5.90 12.51 9.73
CA HIS A 517 -5.41 11.78 10.90
C HIS A 517 -4.95 12.76 11.99
N GLU A 518 -5.33 12.52 13.24
CA GLU A 518 -4.86 13.35 14.37
C GLU A 518 -3.41 13.00 14.78
N GLY A 519 -2.94 11.80 14.39
CA GLY A 519 -1.61 11.27 14.74
C GLY A 519 -1.60 10.57 16.10
N ASN A 520 -0.47 9.93 16.42
CA ASN A 520 -0.27 9.26 17.71
C ASN A 520 -0.03 10.24 18.88
N GLN A 521 0.22 11.51 18.60
CA GLN A 521 0.38 12.58 19.60
C GLN A 521 -0.46 13.80 19.23
N PRO A 522 -1.81 13.71 19.31
CA PRO A 522 -2.71 14.76 18.82
C PRO A 522 -2.46 16.12 19.45
N VAL A 523 -2.16 16.18 20.75
CA VAL A 523 -1.89 17.44 21.49
C VAL A 523 -0.62 18.17 21.00
N ASN A 524 0.31 17.44 20.40
CA ASN A 524 1.59 17.98 19.94
C ASN A 524 1.59 18.35 18.44
N ASN A 525 0.56 17.95 17.73
CA ASN A 525 0.41 18.16 16.29
C ASN A 525 -0.65 19.24 16.01
N VAL A 526 -0.40 20.08 15.00
CA VAL A 526 -1.45 20.98 14.51
C VAL A 526 -2.60 20.14 13.97
N GLN A 527 -3.83 20.47 14.41
CA GLN A 527 -5.07 19.83 13.98
C GLN A 527 -5.85 20.78 13.06
N PHE A 528 -6.79 20.22 12.30
CA PHE A 528 -7.58 20.97 11.32
C PHE A 528 -8.42 22.11 11.92
N ASP A 529 -8.77 22.01 13.20
CA ASP A 529 -9.55 22.98 13.98
C ASP A 529 -8.68 23.91 14.85
N GLY A 530 -7.38 23.98 14.58
CA GLY A 530 -6.44 24.80 15.36
C GLY A 530 -6.63 26.30 15.22
N ASP A 531 -7.07 26.78 14.06
CA ASP A 531 -7.44 28.18 13.81
C ASP A 531 -8.38 28.31 12.60
N GLU A 532 -8.88 29.53 12.34
CA GLU A 532 -9.82 29.82 11.25
C GLU A 532 -9.21 29.61 9.85
N GLU A 533 -7.92 29.88 9.67
CA GLU A 533 -7.23 29.67 8.38
C GLU A 533 -7.19 28.19 8.00
N LEU A 534 -6.89 27.30 8.97
CA LEU A 534 -6.93 25.85 8.78
C LEU A 534 -8.33 25.35 8.42
N LEU A 535 -9.35 25.81 9.12
CA LEU A 535 -10.73 25.44 8.86
C LEU A 535 -11.19 25.90 7.47
N THR A 536 -10.84 27.13 7.07
CA THR A 536 -11.17 27.68 5.75
C THR A 536 -10.47 26.88 4.65
N HIS A 537 -9.20 26.56 4.83
CA HIS A 537 -8.42 25.78 3.88
C HIS A 537 -8.98 24.35 3.75
N LEU A 538 -9.27 23.69 4.87
CA LEU A 538 -9.89 22.37 4.88
C LEU A 538 -11.25 22.38 4.17
N ALA A 539 -12.09 23.40 4.44
CA ALA A 539 -13.41 23.52 3.80
C ALA A 539 -13.29 23.61 2.27
N GLU A 540 -12.35 24.40 1.77
CA GLU A 540 -12.11 24.50 0.33
C GLU A 540 -11.55 23.20 -0.26
N CYS A 541 -10.56 22.56 0.39
CA CYS A 541 -10.01 21.28 -0.04
C CYS A 541 -11.09 20.20 -0.14
N VAL A 542 -11.92 20.05 0.91
CA VAL A 542 -13.00 19.05 0.93
C VAL A 542 -14.09 19.37 -0.08
N ARG A 543 -14.41 20.65 -0.32
CA ARG A 543 -15.35 21.07 -1.37
C ARG A 543 -14.85 20.66 -2.76
N ILE A 544 -13.60 20.97 -3.08
CA ILE A 544 -13.00 20.59 -4.37
C ILE A 544 -13.01 19.07 -4.54
N HIS A 545 -12.64 18.32 -3.50
CA HIS A 545 -12.68 16.86 -3.53
C HIS A 545 -14.09 16.33 -3.81
N ALA A 546 -15.11 16.88 -3.15
CA ALA A 546 -16.51 16.50 -3.39
C ALA A 546 -16.97 16.85 -4.81
N ASP A 547 -16.56 18.01 -5.34
CA ASP A 547 -16.89 18.44 -6.71
C ASP A 547 -16.21 17.58 -7.79
N LEU A 548 -15.13 16.83 -7.45
CA LEU A 548 -14.48 15.84 -8.31
C LEU A 548 -15.24 14.49 -8.35
N LYS A 549 -16.33 14.31 -7.61
CA LYS A 549 -17.08 13.05 -7.45
C LYS A 549 -17.26 12.27 -8.76
N GLU A 550 -17.84 12.87 -9.77
CA GLU A 550 -18.17 12.18 -11.04
C GLU A 550 -16.89 11.74 -11.76
N TYR A 551 -15.83 12.54 -11.71
CA TYR A 551 -14.54 12.18 -12.27
C TYR A 551 -13.86 11.04 -11.49
N LEU A 552 -13.89 11.05 -10.17
CA LEU A 552 -13.37 9.99 -9.32
C LEU A 552 -14.15 8.67 -9.53
N LYS A 553 -15.47 8.75 -9.68
CA LYS A 553 -16.30 7.58 -10.03
C LYS A 553 -15.94 7.01 -11.41
N HIS A 554 -15.68 7.87 -12.39
CA HIS A 554 -15.17 7.43 -13.69
C HIS A 554 -13.84 6.69 -13.55
N CYS A 555 -12.87 7.25 -12.81
CA CYS A 555 -11.58 6.61 -12.60
C CYS A 555 -11.69 5.27 -11.87
N THR A 556 -12.56 5.18 -10.84
CA THR A 556 -12.81 3.91 -10.13
C THR A 556 -13.54 2.87 -10.98
N SER A 557 -14.42 3.28 -11.90
CA SER A 557 -15.03 2.33 -12.83
C SER A 557 -13.98 1.72 -13.79
N GLN A 558 -13.02 2.51 -14.28
CA GLN A 558 -11.90 1.99 -15.07
C GLN A 558 -11.06 0.96 -14.29
N LEU A 559 -10.87 1.18 -12.99
CA LEU A 559 -10.17 0.22 -12.13
C LEU A 559 -10.96 -1.10 -12.01
N MET A 560 -12.25 -1.04 -11.76
CA MET A 560 -13.11 -2.24 -11.64
C MET A 560 -13.20 -3.03 -12.95
N ASP A 561 -13.33 -2.33 -14.06
CA ASP A 561 -13.54 -2.97 -15.36
C ASP A 561 -12.23 -3.49 -15.98
N ARG A 562 -11.14 -2.77 -15.79
CA ARG A 562 -9.89 -2.99 -16.52
C ARG A 562 -8.64 -3.13 -15.65
N GLY A 563 -8.74 -2.94 -14.33
CA GLY A 563 -7.58 -2.90 -13.43
C GLY A 563 -6.72 -1.64 -13.59
N THR A 564 -7.22 -0.62 -14.29
CA THR A 564 -6.51 0.64 -14.51
C THR A 564 -6.48 1.46 -13.20
N PRO A 565 -5.31 1.77 -12.64
CA PRO A 565 -5.23 2.45 -11.34
C PRO A 565 -5.80 3.87 -11.38
N VAL A 566 -6.34 4.34 -10.26
CA VAL A 566 -6.92 5.70 -10.14
C VAL A 566 -5.82 6.76 -10.16
N MET A 567 -4.75 6.57 -9.37
CA MET A 567 -3.54 7.39 -9.43
C MET A 567 -2.46 6.67 -10.24
N ARG A 568 -1.88 7.35 -11.22
CA ARG A 568 -1.02 6.74 -12.25
C ARG A 568 0.28 7.51 -12.42
N PRO A 569 1.41 6.82 -12.73
CA PRO A 569 2.61 7.54 -13.16
C PRO A 569 2.40 8.18 -14.52
N LEU A 570 3.16 9.23 -14.83
CA LEU A 570 3.04 9.97 -16.10
C LEU A 570 3.24 9.07 -17.31
N PHE A 571 4.21 8.15 -17.24
CA PHE A 571 4.51 7.21 -18.35
C PHE A 571 3.37 6.23 -18.66
N TYR A 572 2.36 6.14 -17.80
CA TYR A 572 1.21 5.26 -18.05
C TYR A 572 0.48 5.64 -19.35
N HIS A 573 0.44 6.94 -19.66
CA HIS A 573 -0.18 7.50 -20.86
C HIS A 573 0.82 8.18 -21.81
N TYR A 574 2.02 8.57 -21.34
CA TYR A 574 2.98 9.35 -22.11
C TYR A 574 4.34 8.64 -22.21
N ASP A 575 4.66 8.15 -23.42
CA ASP A 575 5.93 7.43 -23.71
C ASP A 575 7.07 8.42 -23.98
N GLU A 576 7.44 9.18 -22.96
CA GLU A 576 8.52 10.19 -22.96
C GLU A 576 9.53 9.86 -21.86
N GLU A 577 10.83 10.00 -22.13
CA GLU A 577 11.92 9.62 -21.21
C GLU A 577 11.75 10.28 -19.85
N ALA A 578 11.44 11.59 -19.82
CA ALA A 578 11.23 12.33 -18.58
C ALA A 578 10.05 11.79 -17.73
N CYS A 579 9.04 11.18 -18.36
CA CYS A 579 7.93 10.57 -17.64
C CYS A 579 8.34 9.31 -16.87
N TYR A 580 9.34 8.56 -17.37
CA TYR A 580 9.86 7.37 -16.72
C TYR A 580 10.73 7.68 -15.51
N GLU A 581 11.35 8.86 -15.46
CA GLU A 581 12.20 9.32 -14.37
C GLU A 581 11.43 10.09 -13.29
N GLU A 582 10.21 10.59 -13.61
CA GLU A 582 9.44 11.42 -12.70
C GLU A 582 8.77 10.59 -11.59
N MET A 583 9.00 10.95 -10.34
CA MET A 583 8.49 10.26 -9.17
C MET A 583 7.81 11.16 -8.14
N SER A 584 7.68 12.45 -8.44
CA SER A 584 7.09 13.47 -7.56
C SER A 584 5.80 14.08 -8.10
N GLU A 585 5.36 13.58 -9.25
CA GLU A 585 4.14 13.96 -9.95
C GLU A 585 3.33 12.72 -10.31
N TYR A 586 2.03 12.87 -10.45
CA TYR A 586 1.15 11.78 -10.84
C TYR A 586 -0.04 12.27 -11.64
N LEU A 587 -0.68 11.35 -12.35
CA LEU A 587 -1.99 11.56 -12.97
C LEU A 587 -3.09 11.01 -12.07
N LEU A 588 -4.09 11.81 -11.77
CA LEU A 588 -5.38 11.34 -11.30
C LEU A 588 -6.25 11.06 -12.53
N GLY A 589 -6.58 9.79 -12.75
CA GLY A 589 -7.15 9.36 -14.02
C GLY A 589 -6.19 9.59 -15.19
N GLU A 590 -6.72 10.03 -16.32
CA GLU A 590 -5.96 10.39 -17.53
C GLU A 590 -5.80 11.92 -17.67
N ASP A 591 -6.65 12.67 -16.98
CA ASP A 591 -6.94 14.06 -17.36
C ASP A 591 -6.39 15.10 -16.40
N ILE A 592 -6.02 14.73 -15.17
CA ILE A 592 -5.51 15.66 -14.15
C ILE A 592 -4.09 15.28 -13.77
N LEU A 593 -3.13 16.18 -14.05
CA LEU A 593 -1.74 16.05 -13.58
C LEU A 593 -1.60 16.82 -12.27
N VAL A 594 -1.07 16.15 -11.25
CA VAL A 594 -0.90 16.70 -9.91
C VAL A 594 0.58 16.74 -9.57
N ALA A 595 1.09 17.90 -9.24
CA ALA A 595 2.48 18.14 -8.86
C ALA A 595 2.54 18.77 -7.46
N PRO A 596 2.41 17.99 -6.36
CA PRO A 596 2.29 18.54 -5.01
C PRO A 596 3.57 19.26 -4.56
N VAL A 597 3.43 20.24 -3.67
CA VAL A 597 4.57 20.86 -3.00
C VAL A 597 5.11 19.92 -1.93
N LEU A 598 6.33 19.40 -2.13
CA LEU A 598 6.95 18.37 -1.31
C LEU A 598 8.16 18.87 -0.49
N LYS A 599 8.32 20.19 -0.39
CA LYS A 599 9.42 20.82 0.32
C LYS A 599 8.92 21.95 1.19
N GLN A 600 9.30 21.94 2.46
CA GLN A 600 8.95 22.99 3.42
C GLN A 600 9.37 24.37 2.96
N GLY A 601 8.46 25.36 3.09
CA GLY A 601 8.70 26.75 2.76
C GLY A 601 8.77 27.05 1.27
N ALA A 602 8.45 26.09 0.40
CA ALA A 602 8.46 26.32 -1.04
C ALA A 602 7.15 27.00 -1.49
N THR A 603 7.28 28.10 -2.24
CA THR A 603 6.20 28.86 -2.88
C THR A 603 6.16 28.64 -4.40
N GLY A 604 6.89 27.66 -4.88
CA GLY A 604 6.95 27.23 -6.27
C GLY A 604 7.68 25.92 -6.42
N ARG A 605 7.51 25.27 -7.55
CA ARG A 605 8.26 24.07 -7.89
C ARG A 605 8.43 23.90 -9.40
N ARG A 606 9.43 23.13 -9.75
CA ARG A 606 9.62 22.61 -11.11
C ARG A 606 8.58 21.53 -11.38
N VAL A 607 7.90 21.62 -12.53
CA VAL A 607 6.87 20.68 -13.01
C VAL A 607 7.23 20.22 -14.43
N TYR A 608 7.09 18.93 -14.69
CA TYR A 608 7.17 18.40 -16.05
C TYR A 608 5.77 18.10 -16.58
N LEU A 609 5.39 18.76 -17.66
CA LEU A 609 4.14 18.52 -18.38
C LEU A 609 4.44 17.70 -19.66
N PRO A 610 3.84 16.51 -19.84
CA PRO A 610 3.94 15.77 -21.09
C PRO A 610 3.44 16.55 -22.30
N LYS A 611 3.81 16.14 -23.52
CA LYS A 611 3.49 16.83 -24.78
C LYS A 611 2.01 16.83 -25.10
N GLU A 612 1.28 17.67 -24.41
CA GLU A 612 -0.15 17.98 -24.57
C GLU A 612 -0.41 19.46 -24.28
N GLU A 613 -1.65 19.92 -24.49
CA GLU A 613 -2.10 21.22 -23.97
C GLU A 613 -2.72 21.02 -22.59
N TRP A 614 -2.18 21.74 -21.61
CA TRP A 614 -2.58 21.74 -20.22
C TRP A 614 -3.12 23.09 -19.78
N VAL A 615 -4.06 23.11 -18.87
CA VAL A 615 -4.55 24.34 -18.23
C VAL A 615 -4.40 24.20 -16.73
N HIS A 616 -3.76 25.15 -16.10
CA HIS A 616 -3.62 25.17 -14.65
C HIS A 616 -5.00 25.23 -13.99
N PHE A 617 -5.28 24.27 -13.10
CA PHE A 617 -6.62 24.09 -12.54
C PHE A 617 -7.13 25.32 -11.78
N PHE A 618 -6.26 26.00 -11.03
CA PHE A 618 -6.60 27.16 -10.21
C PHE A 618 -6.50 28.49 -11.00
N THR A 619 -5.37 28.75 -11.67
CA THR A 619 -5.11 30.05 -12.32
C THR A 619 -5.71 30.20 -13.71
N LYS A 620 -6.14 29.08 -14.33
CA LYS A 620 -6.65 29.01 -15.71
C LYS A 620 -5.59 29.34 -16.79
N GLU A 621 -4.32 29.45 -16.42
CA GLU A 621 -3.24 29.67 -17.37
C GLU A 621 -3.00 28.44 -18.25
N ASN A 622 -2.67 28.67 -19.54
CA ASN A 622 -2.40 27.62 -20.50
C ASN A 622 -0.91 27.29 -20.52
N TYR A 623 -0.60 25.98 -20.58
CA TYR A 623 0.74 25.46 -20.71
C TYR A 623 0.81 24.47 -21.88
N GLY A 624 1.93 24.42 -22.57
CA GLY A 624 2.26 23.32 -23.48
C GLY A 624 3.05 22.24 -22.77
N GLY A 625 3.52 21.23 -23.52
CA GLY A 625 4.47 20.24 -23.00
C GLY A 625 5.84 20.85 -22.72
N GLY A 626 6.49 20.41 -21.65
CA GLY A 626 7.83 20.85 -21.25
C GLY A 626 8.00 20.98 -19.75
N THR A 627 9.12 21.57 -19.33
CA THR A 627 9.42 21.80 -17.92
C THR A 627 9.24 23.28 -17.58
N PHE A 628 8.53 23.54 -16.49
CA PHE A 628 8.18 24.90 -16.03
C PHE A 628 8.48 25.09 -14.56
N GLU A 629 8.88 26.30 -14.16
CA GLU A 629 8.82 26.75 -12.78
C GLU A 629 7.44 27.36 -12.54
N VAL A 630 6.67 26.72 -11.67
CA VAL A 630 5.28 27.06 -11.39
C VAL A 630 5.16 27.61 -9.98
N GLN A 631 4.49 28.77 -9.83
CA GLN A 631 4.16 29.31 -8.50
C GLN A 631 3.17 28.39 -7.80
N ALA A 632 3.32 28.25 -6.51
CA ALA A 632 2.56 27.28 -5.70
C ALA A 632 2.34 27.82 -4.28
N GLU A 633 1.63 28.93 -4.18
CA GLU A 633 1.19 29.42 -2.87
C GLU A 633 0.23 28.41 -2.22
N ILE A 634 0.10 28.46 -0.89
CA ILE A 634 -0.89 27.64 -0.18
C ILE A 634 -2.30 27.98 -0.70
N GLY A 635 -3.08 26.94 -1.00
CA GLY A 635 -4.39 27.06 -1.64
C GLY A 635 -4.37 27.07 -3.18
N CYS A 636 -3.16 27.08 -3.78
CA CYS A 636 -3.01 27.07 -5.24
C CYS A 636 -1.88 26.09 -5.67
N PRO A 637 -2.00 24.79 -5.36
CA PRO A 637 -1.00 23.81 -5.77
C PRO A 637 -0.93 23.68 -7.30
N PRO A 638 0.25 23.30 -7.86
CA PRO A 638 0.38 23.02 -9.29
C PRO A 638 -0.40 21.77 -9.70
N VAL A 639 -1.59 22.00 -10.23
CA VAL A 639 -2.49 20.98 -10.77
C VAL A 639 -2.94 21.43 -12.16
N PHE A 640 -2.93 20.51 -13.10
CA PHE A 640 -3.20 20.81 -14.50
C PHE A 640 -4.25 19.86 -15.06
N VAL A 641 -5.18 20.41 -15.83
CA VAL A 641 -6.20 19.65 -16.55
C VAL A 641 -5.83 19.59 -18.03
N ARG A 642 -5.87 18.39 -18.60
CA ARG A 642 -5.67 18.17 -20.03
C ARG A 642 -6.78 18.86 -20.83
N LYS A 643 -6.42 19.77 -21.74
CA LYS A 643 -7.39 20.59 -22.48
C LYS A 643 -8.31 19.76 -23.38
N LYS A 644 -7.84 18.61 -23.87
CA LYS A 644 -8.63 17.69 -24.69
C LYS A 644 -9.47 16.69 -23.88
N SER A 645 -9.49 16.81 -22.55
CA SER A 645 -10.30 15.95 -21.69
C SER A 645 -11.79 16.06 -22.03
N PRO A 646 -12.53 14.94 -22.08
CA PRO A 646 -13.99 14.99 -22.17
C PRO A 646 -14.64 15.62 -20.92
N PHE A 647 -13.90 15.70 -19.81
CA PHE A 647 -14.31 16.30 -18.54
C PHE A 647 -13.83 17.75 -18.39
N TYR A 648 -13.17 18.33 -19.41
CA TYR A 648 -12.49 19.63 -19.29
C TYR A 648 -13.39 20.73 -18.73
N GLU A 649 -14.56 20.97 -19.33
CA GLU A 649 -15.48 22.02 -18.89
C GLU A 649 -16.00 21.78 -17.46
N GLN A 650 -16.32 20.55 -17.12
CA GLN A 650 -16.75 20.17 -15.77
C GLN A 650 -15.64 20.45 -14.77
N LEU A 651 -14.42 19.94 -15.02
CA LEU A 651 -13.28 20.10 -14.13
C LEU A 651 -12.90 21.58 -13.96
N MET A 652 -12.86 22.33 -15.05
CA MET A 652 -12.48 23.75 -15.01
C MET A 652 -13.55 24.63 -14.35
N SER A 653 -14.78 24.17 -14.21
CA SER A 653 -15.85 24.90 -13.51
C SER A 653 -15.80 24.76 -11.99
N ILE A 654 -15.03 23.80 -11.45
CA ILE A 654 -14.91 23.56 -9.99
C ILE A 654 -14.30 24.78 -9.26
N ILE A 655 -13.29 25.41 -9.87
CA ILE A 655 -12.70 26.66 -9.36
C ILE A 655 -13.36 27.83 -10.09
N LYS A 656 -14.07 28.65 -9.32
CA LYS A 656 -14.80 29.80 -9.82
C LYS A 656 -13.88 30.99 -10.09
#